data_bbfd472dc4d1deb6e2ec377bc81835e1
#
_entry.id   bbfd472dc4d1deb6e2ec377bc81835e1
#
_cell.length_a   1.000
_cell.length_b   1.000
_cell.length_c   1.000
_cell.angle_alpha   90.00
_cell.angle_beta   90.00
_cell.angle_gamma   90.00
#
_symmetry.space_group_name_H-M   'P 1'
#
loop_
_entity.id
_entity.type
_entity.pdbx_description
1 polymer ?
#
loop_
_entity_poly.entity_id
_entity_poly.type
_entity_poly.pdbx_seq_one_letter_code
_entity_poly.pdbx_strand_id
1 'polypeptide(L)'
;MSTLHAFPGGLCLPANKERSTALPIQQAPLAQRYIVPLGQHMGAPARPCVEVGQAVLKGQTIALPDGTVSAALHAPTSGTVVAIGAHPYPHASGLPAPAIVIASDGLERWTELHPCPDFHAESPLALLERIRAAGIGGLGGAGFPTAAKLAARPAEKIHTLVVNGAECEPYISADDLLMRERATQVLSGIDILVQILRPEEVLVGIEDDKPEAIAALGAALGERPYRIVALPTRYPSGGERQLIQLLTGREVPADGLPADIGILCQNVGTLAAVHDAVVLGRPLISRITTLAGGALERPMNVEALIGTPVHELLAFAGLAEGRLERVLMGGPMMGFALPDLSVPLIKTCNCLLAGDATELPEPVPAMPCIRCGDCAQVCPVSLLPQQLHFFALGDEHEQLLAHNLFDCIECGACAYVCPSSIPLVQYYRASKAEIREQRQKLLKAEQSRERFEQRQARLRRDEERRAAERAQRAEKAALARAAQAEREEAAPATAVDPVQAAIERARARKQAGSGSERLKRLKIEASMARVALKKAEKQLLSHDTPEQHGLVAELRAAAEAADKALADAEASLPRDLPSAPPAALDDEAELKKAKAQAAMARAQLKRSEKAFGEAPGAEQRATLDELRAEVERCEATLARLERHAPKPAAPGDDGQAALKRAKIALVGKRAALKKAEQAGVMDSELERLRGELQAAERDLHAAEDACGKPAPELVRIDKRPVDPRTRELKTELAYARAALKKLERLANADAAALAAARARLSAAERALTEHGTE
;
A
#
# COMPACT_ATOMS: atom_id res chain seq x y z
N MET A 1 15.19 -48.12 -3.27
CA MET A 1 15.66 -47.05 -4.22
C MET A 1 14.47 -46.22 -4.55
N SER A 2 14.52 -44.91 -4.30
CA SER A 2 13.45 -43.99 -4.72
C SER A 2 13.45 -43.92 -6.25
N THR A 3 12.28 -44.13 -6.84
CA THR A 3 12.11 -43.96 -8.29
C THR A 3 12.29 -42.50 -8.62
N LEU A 4 13.38 -42.13 -9.31
CA LEU A 4 13.50 -40.80 -9.87
C LEU A 4 12.59 -40.68 -11.08
N HIS A 5 11.90 -39.56 -11.17
CA HIS A 5 11.06 -39.24 -12.31
C HIS A 5 11.83 -38.32 -13.29
N ALA A 6 11.23 -37.94 -14.40
CA ALA A 6 11.86 -37.05 -15.37
C ALA A 6 10.95 -35.85 -15.67
N PHE A 7 11.54 -34.72 -15.97
CA PHE A 7 10.85 -33.58 -16.56
C PHE A 7 11.19 -33.49 -18.07
N PRO A 8 10.32 -32.90 -18.90
CA PRO A 8 10.58 -32.75 -20.33
C PRO A 8 11.73 -31.75 -20.60
N GLY A 9 12.35 -31.85 -21.80
CA GLY A 9 13.38 -30.92 -22.24
C GLY A 9 14.62 -30.89 -21.36
N GLY A 10 15.16 -29.71 -21.09
CA GLY A 10 16.38 -29.50 -20.32
C GLY A 10 17.67 -29.64 -21.14
N LEU A 11 18.79 -29.24 -20.54
CA LEU A 11 20.10 -29.18 -21.16
C LEU A 11 21.17 -29.79 -20.25
N CYS A 12 22.18 -30.44 -20.84
CA CYS A 12 23.42 -30.75 -20.16
C CYS A 12 24.41 -29.66 -20.51
N LEU A 13 24.74 -28.78 -19.56
CA LEU A 13 25.63 -27.64 -19.74
C LEU A 13 26.99 -27.91 -19.06
N PRO A 14 28.09 -27.34 -19.58
CA PRO A 14 29.37 -27.33 -18.86
C PRO A 14 29.17 -26.61 -17.50
N ALA A 15 29.54 -27.27 -16.41
CA ALA A 15 29.30 -26.73 -15.06
C ALA A 15 30.19 -25.52 -14.73
N ASN A 16 31.47 -25.54 -15.12
CA ASN A 16 32.47 -24.50 -14.89
C ASN A 16 32.59 -24.05 -13.41
N LYS A 17 32.49 -25.00 -12.46
CA LYS A 17 32.47 -24.72 -11.01
C LYS A 17 33.79 -25.00 -10.31
N GLU A 18 34.73 -25.72 -10.96
CA GLU A 18 35.96 -26.25 -10.37
C GLU A 18 36.83 -25.17 -9.77
N ARG A 19 36.95 -24.00 -10.44
CA ARG A 19 37.78 -22.90 -9.97
C ARG A 19 37.18 -22.21 -8.73
N SER A 20 35.87 -22.06 -8.66
CA SER A 20 35.20 -21.41 -7.54
C SER A 20 35.04 -22.30 -6.31
N THR A 21 35.17 -23.63 -6.46
CA THR A 21 35.11 -24.62 -5.38
C THR A 21 36.50 -25.05 -4.85
N ALA A 22 37.57 -24.54 -5.44
CA ALA A 22 38.94 -24.87 -5.04
C ALA A 22 39.35 -24.34 -3.66
N LEU A 23 38.68 -23.27 -3.19
CA LEU A 23 38.90 -22.66 -1.88
C LEU A 23 37.65 -22.80 -1.01
N PRO A 24 37.85 -22.91 0.31
CA PRO A 24 36.71 -22.82 1.23
C PRO A 24 36.07 -21.45 1.15
N ILE A 25 34.85 -21.31 1.72
CA ILE A 25 34.13 -20.03 1.77
C ILE A 25 35.00 -18.98 2.46
N GLN A 26 35.28 -17.89 1.75
CA GLN A 26 36.08 -16.78 2.24
C GLN A 26 35.16 -15.71 2.87
N GLN A 27 35.68 -14.94 3.86
CA GLN A 27 35.01 -13.77 4.37
C GLN A 27 35.37 -12.56 3.51
N ALA A 28 34.35 -11.87 2.97
CA ALA A 28 34.59 -10.64 2.25
C ALA A 28 35.08 -9.52 3.19
N PRO A 29 35.97 -8.62 2.73
CA PRO A 29 36.41 -7.48 3.52
C PRO A 29 35.22 -6.54 3.82
N LEU A 30 35.35 -5.78 4.92
CA LEU A 30 34.35 -4.75 5.26
C LEU A 30 34.45 -3.58 4.28
N ALA A 31 33.32 -3.22 3.70
CA ALA A 31 33.19 -2.01 2.89
C ALA A 31 33.08 -0.76 3.78
N GLN A 32 33.53 0.37 3.25
CA GLN A 32 33.34 1.66 3.95
C GLN A 32 31.88 2.11 3.94
N ARG A 33 31.12 1.73 2.91
CA ARG A 33 29.71 2.08 2.73
C ARG A 33 28.90 0.88 2.27
N TYR A 34 27.71 0.79 2.81
CA TYR A 34 26.73 -0.23 2.43
C TYR A 34 25.50 0.44 1.87
N ILE A 35 25.07 0.04 0.68
CA ILE A 35 23.83 0.47 0.04
C ILE A 35 22.81 -0.65 0.21
N VAL A 36 21.76 -0.42 1.00
CA VAL A 36 20.73 -1.42 1.30
C VAL A 36 19.43 -1.04 0.60
N PRO A 37 19.15 -1.59 -0.60
CA PRO A 37 17.92 -1.31 -1.33
C PRO A 37 16.69 -1.77 -0.56
N LEU A 38 15.59 -1.00 -0.64
CA LEU A 38 14.33 -1.33 0.06
C LEU A 38 13.58 -2.49 -0.60
N GLY A 39 13.77 -2.72 -1.91
CA GLY A 39 13.14 -3.76 -2.71
C GLY A 39 14.08 -4.93 -3.02
N GLN A 40 14.49 -5.72 -2.01
CA GLN A 40 15.37 -6.89 -2.19
C GLN A 40 14.62 -8.23 -2.23
N HIS A 41 13.30 -8.21 -2.32
CA HIS A 41 12.45 -9.40 -2.25
C HIS A 41 11.20 -9.20 -3.12
N MET A 42 10.50 -10.27 -3.42
CA MET A 42 9.19 -10.17 -4.08
C MET A 42 8.16 -9.50 -3.16
N GLY A 43 7.22 -8.78 -3.77
CA GLY A 43 6.15 -8.07 -3.07
C GLY A 43 6.45 -6.59 -2.85
N ALA A 44 5.88 -5.99 -1.81
CA ALA A 44 6.05 -4.57 -1.53
C ALA A 44 7.45 -4.27 -0.96
N PRO A 45 8.12 -3.18 -1.39
CA PRO A 45 9.37 -2.73 -0.76
C PRO A 45 9.18 -2.46 0.73
N ALA A 46 10.23 -2.72 1.52
CA ALA A 46 10.21 -2.40 2.93
C ALA A 46 10.19 -0.88 3.16
N ARG A 47 9.60 -0.43 4.28
CA ARG A 47 9.55 0.99 4.67
C ARG A 47 10.69 1.31 5.64
N PRO A 48 11.51 2.34 5.39
CA PRO A 48 12.53 2.80 6.33
C PRO A 48 11.93 3.11 7.72
N CYS A 49 12.64 2.72 8.78
CA CYS A 49 12.32 3.08 10.16
C CYS A 49 13.50 3.77 10.86
N VAL A 50 14.46 4.28 10.08
CA VAL A 50 15.63 5.04 10.53
C VAL A 50 15.71 6.37 9.79
N GLU A 51 16.48 7.32 10.32
CA GLU A 51 16.66 8.65 9.76
C GLU A 51 18.13 8.91 9.38
N VAL A 52 18.36 9.86 8.47
CA VAL A 52 19.72 10.31 8.12
C VAL A 52 20.39 10.93 9.35
N GLY A 53 21.65 10.54 9.62
CA GLY A 53 22.40 10.91 10.81
C GLY A 53 22.23 9.94 11.98
N GLN A 54 21.29 9.01 11.92
CA GLN A 54 21.09 8.03 12.98
C GLN A 54 22.22 7.00 13.02
N ALA A 55 22.75 6.73 14.20
CA ALA A 55 23.65 5.62 14.44
C ALA A 55 22.87 4.31 14.49
N VAL A 56 23.39 3.26 13.86
CA VAL A 56 22.80 1.92 13.81
C VAL A 56 23.80 0.87 14.24
N LEU A 57 23.31 -0.23 14.79
CA LEU A 57 24.10 -1.39 15.17
C LEU A 57 23.95 -2.52 14.14
N LYS A 58 24.95 -3.40 14.03
CA LYS A 58 24.90 -4.60 13.19
C LYS A 58 23.71 -5.47 13.57
N GLY A 59 22.89 -5.85 12.60
CA GLY A 59 21.67 -6.61 12.83
C GLY A 59 20.45 -5.81 13.30
N GLN A 60 20.57 -4.50 13.55
CA GLN A 60 19.43 -3.66 13.89
C GLN A 60 18.46 -3.54 12.71
N THR A 61 17.16 -3.63 12.94
CA THR A 61 16.14 -3.40 11.91
C THR A 61 16.19 -1.94 11.43
N ILE A 62 16.34 -1.74 10.13
CA ILE A 62 16.40 -0.42 9.49
C ILE A 62 15.23 -0.14 8.56
N ALA A 63 14.49 -1.19 8.17
CA ALA A 63 13.23 -1.04 7.45
C ALA A 63 12.26 -2.18 7.81
N LEU A 64 11.00 -1.81 7.98
CA LEU A 64 9.90 -2.70 8.34
C LEU A 64 9.21 -3.25 7.08
N PRO A 65 8.67 -4.48 7.11
CA PRO A 65 7.91 -5.01 5.99
C PRO A 65 6.63 -4.19 5.74
N ASP A 66 6.22 -4.07 4.46
CA ASP A 66 4.98 -3.42 4.06
C ASP A 66 3.98 -4.44 3.49
N GLY A 67 2.99 -4.80 4.30
CA GLY A 67 1.99 -5.81 3.95
C GLY A 67 2.43 -7.26 4.21
N THR A 68 1.66 -8.21 3.67
CA THR A 68 1.84 -9.65 3.92
C THR A 68 2.99 -10.27 3.15
N VAL A 69 3.28 -9.75 1.94
CA VAL A 69 4.39 -10.21 1.10
C VAL A 69 5.45 -9.11 1.07
N SER A 70 6.25 -9.08 2.11
CA SER A 70 7.37 -8.15 2.31
C SER A 70 8.29 -8.74 3.38
N ALA A 71 9.53 -8.26 3.48
CA ALA A 71 10.51 -8.71 4.45
C ALA A 71 11.26 -7.52 5.08
N ALA A 72 11.57 -7.60 6.36
CA ALA A 72 12.37 -6.61 7.07
C ALA A 72 13.78 -6.51 6.50
N LEU A 73 14.41 -5.35 6.66
CA LEU A 73 15.81 -5.12 6.34
C LEU A 73 16.57 -4.72 7.59
N HIS A 74 17.80 -5.17 7.67
CA HIS A 74 18.66 -4.97 8.83
C HIS A 74 19.98 -4.32 8.42
N ALA A 75 20.57 -3.56 9.32
CA ALA A 75 21.89 -2.98 9.10
C ALA A 75 22.95 -4.10 9.00
N PRO A 76 23.71 -4.17 7.90
CA PRO A 76 24.73 -5.20 7.72
C PRO A 76 25.90 -5.05 8.67
N THR A 77 26.19 -3.83 9.12
CA THR A 77 27.25 -3.47 10.06
C THR A 77 26.82 -2.34 10.97
N SER A 78 27.59 -2.04 11.99
CA SER A 78 27.43 -0.80 12.78
C SER A 78 27.98 0.41 12.04
N GLY A 79 27.35 1.57 12.25
CA GLY A 79 27.73 2.81 11.58
C GLY A 79 26.66 3.89 11.66
N THR A 80 26.69 4.81 10.70
CA THR A 80 25.74 5.93 10.62
C THR A 80 24.99 5.90 9.30
N VAL A 81 23.67 6.12 9.32
CA VAL A 81 22.86 6.31 8.13
C VAL A 81 23.22 7.65 7.50
N VAL A 82 23.81 7.63 6.29
CA VAL A 82 24.27 8.85 5.62
C VAL A 82 23.34 9.33 4.53
N ALA A 83 22.48 8.46 4.00
CA ALA A 83 21.48 8.82 3.00
C ALA A 83 20.28 7.85 3.01
N ILE A 84 19.10 8.36 2.64
CA ILE A 84 17.89 7.57 2.32
C ILE A 84 17.31 8.18 1.06
N GLY A 85 17.27 7.40 -0.05
CA GLY A 85 16.80 7.92 -1.33
C GLY A 85 17.15 7.00 -2.50
N ALA A 86 17.12 7.55 -3.71
CA ALA A 86 17.45 6.82 -4.93
C ALA A 86 18.96 6.59 -5.04
N HIS A 87 19.38 5.33 -5.13
CA HIS A 87 20.77 4.91 -5.27
C HIS A 87 20.89 3.82 -6.35
N PRO A 88 22.11 3.53 -6.87
CA PRO A 88 22.34 2.44 -7.81
C PRO A 88 21.69 1.14 -7.33
N TYR A 89 20.96 0.49 -8.24
CA TYR A 89 20.23 -0.74 -7.96
C TYR A 89 20.60 -1.81 -8.98
N PRO A 90 20.87 -3.06 -8.57
CA PRO A 90 21.22 -4.13 -9.47
C PRO A 90 20.03 -4.60 -10.30
N HIS A 91 19.85 -3.97 -11.45
CA HIS A 91 18.83 -4.29 -12.43
C HIS A 91 19.35 -3.99 -13.84
N ALA A 92 18.90 -4.76 -14.82
CA ALA A 92 19.35 -4.61 -16.22
C ALA A 92 19.04 -3.21 -16.81
N SER A 93 18.07 -2.48 -16.25
CA SER A 93 17.74 -1.11 -16.70
C SER A 93 18.76 -0.05 -16.27
N GLY A 94 19.62 -0.32 -15.29
CA GLY A 94 20.51 0.68 -14.68
C GLY A 94 19.79 1.79 -13.90
N LEU A 95 18.47 1.70 -13.74
CA LEU A 95 17.71 2.73 -13.02
C LEU A 95 17.97 2.64 -11.51
N PRO A 96 18.11 3.78 -10.82
CA PRO A 96 18.25 3.81 -9.38
C PRO A 96 16.93 3.43 -8.68
N ALA A 97 17.05 2.91 -7.45
CA ALA A 97 15.91 2.58 -6.61
C ALA A 97 16.11 3.11 -5.18
N PRO A 98 15.02 3.24 -4.40
CA PRO A 98 15.12 3.66 -3.01
C PRO A 98 15.98 2.70 -2.18
N ALA A 99 16.95 3.26 -1.46
CA ALA A 99 17.88 2.52 -0.60
C ALA A 99 18.23 3.34 0.66
N ILE A 100 18.74 2.65 1.67
CA ILE A 100 19.38 3.22 2.85
C ILE A 100 20.88 3.05 2.69
N VAL A 101 21.65 4.12 2.87
CA VAL A 101 23.12 4.07 2.82
C VAL A 101 23.67 4.22 4.23
N ILE A 102 24.53 3.27 4.62
CA ILE A 102 25.19 3.23 5.93
C ILE A 102 26.71 3.40 5.71
N ALA A 103 27.31 4.40 6.35
CA ALA A 103 28.75 4.52 6.49
C ALA A 103 29.20 3.67 7.68
N SER A 104 30.05 2.67 7.42
CA SER A 104 30.57 1.77 8.45
C SER A 104 31.46 2.52 9.43
N ASP A 105 31.39 2.15 10.72
CA ASP A 105 32.36 2.59 11.73
C ASP A 105 33.54 1.59 11.90
N GLY A 106 33.49 0.47 11.18
CA GLY A 106 34.51 -0.61 11.23
C GLY A 106 34.51 -1.44 12.52
N LEU A 107 33.55 -1.19 13.44
CA LEU A 107 33.55 -1.83 14.77
C LEU A 107 32.66 -3.05 14.84
N GLU A 108 31.77 -3.25 13.86
CA GLU A 108 30.83 -4.39 13.78
C GLU A 108 30.05 -4.71 15.08
N ARG A 109 29.65 -3.64 15.80
CA ARG A 109 28.92 -3.75 17.07
C ARG A 109 27.51 -4.27 16.83
N TRP A 110 27.21 -5.46 17.37
CA TRP A 110 25.88 -6.06 17.27
C TRP A 110 24.83 -5.35 18.13
N THR A 111 23.61 -5.36 17.62
CA THR A 111 22.42 -5.14 18.45
C THR A 111 22.23 -6.32 19.40
N GLU A 112 21.36 -6.19 20.39
CA GLU A 112 20.99 -7.31 21.26
C GLU A 112 20.39 -8.44 20.41
N LEU A 113 20.97 -9.64 20.52
CA LEU A 113 20.51 -10.83 19.84
C LEU A 113 19.66 -11.68 20.78
N HIS A 114 18.67 -12.36 20.26
CA HIS A 114 17.76 -13.23 21.01
C HIS A 114 17.88 -14.69 20.51
N PRO A 115 18.98 -15.41 20.82
CA PRO A 115 19.17 -16.79 20.39
C PRO A 115 18.15 -17.74 21.01
N CYS A 116 17.81 -18.80 20.28
CA CYS A 116 16.93 -19.86 20.74
C CYS A 116 17.51 -21.22 20.36
N PRO A 117 18.56 -21.68 21.07
CA PRO A 117 19.20 -22.96 20.75
C PRO A 117 18.29 -24.16 21.01
N ASP A 118 17.39 -24.07 22.00
CA ASP A 118 16.36 -25.09 22.29
C ASP A 118 15.03 -24.72 21.60
N PHE A 119 15.04 -24.64 20.30
CA PHE A 119 13.85 -24.26 19.50
C PHE A 119 12.75 -25.33 19.53
N HIS A 120 13.06 -26.56 19.97
CA HIS A 120 12.07 -27.63 20.11
C HIS A 120 11.00 -27.32 21.17
N ALA A 121 11.34 -26.52 22.18
CA ALA A 121 10.40 -26.04 23.19
C ALA A 121 9.47 -24.93 22.72
N GLU A 122 9.80 -24.27 21.59
CA GLU A 122 9.04 -23.16 21.06
C GLU A 122 7.82 -23.59 20.24
N SER A 123 6.79 -22.75 20.23
CA SER A 123 5.63 -22.98 19.37
C SER A 123 5.94 -22.70 17.89
N PRO A 124 5.28 -23.39 16.95
CA PRO A 124 5.43 -23.10 15.51
C PRO A 124 5.23 -21.63 15.15
N LEU A 125 4.29 -20.94 15.81
CA LEU A 125 4.03 -19.53 15.59
C LEU A 125 5.19 -18.64 16.05
N ALA A 126 5.78 -18.94 17.22
CA ALA A 126 6.93 -18.20 17.72
C ALA A 126 8.16 -18.35 16.81
N LEU A 127 8.41 -19.56 16.30
CA LEU A 127 9.46 -19.80 15.30
C LEU A 127 9.21 -19.04 14.01
N LEU A 128 7.98 -19.02 13.53
CA LEU A 128 7.60 -18.28 12.32
C LEU A 128 7.82 -16.77 12.49
N GLU A 129 7.50 -16.21 13.66
CA GLU A 129 7.74 -14.79 13.95
C GLU A 129 9.23 -14.45 14.02
N ARG A 130 10.08 -15.34 14.57
CA ARG A 130 11.55 -15.17 14.52
C ARG A 130 12.06 -15.12 13.07
N ILE A 131 11.60 -16.04 12.21
CA ILE A 131 11.94 -16.07 10.78
C ILE A 131 11.47 -14.79 10.08
N ARG A 132 10.27 -14.29 10.40
CA ARG A 132 9.72 -13.05 9.88
C ARG A 132 10.53 -11.83 10.31
N ALA A 133 10.83 -11.74 11.61
CA ALA A 133 11.62 -10.66 12.18
C ALA A 133 13.04 -10.61 11.58
N ALA A 134 13.65 -11.77 11.29
CA ALA A 134 14.96 -11.86 10.67
C ALA A 134 15.00 -11.42 9.20
N GLY A 135 13.86 -11.15 8.58
CA GLY A 135 13.80 -10.62 7.22
C GLY A 135 14.29 -11.58 6.13
N ILE A 136 14.09 -12.90 6.32
CA ILE A 136 14.57 -13.92 5.39
C ILE A 136 13.74 -13.91 4.12
N GLY A 137 14.38 -13.56 2.99
CA GLY A 137 13.90 -13.84 1.63
C GLY A 137 14.44 -15.17 1.15
N GLY A 138 13.76 -15.82 0.21
CA GLY A 138 14.27 -17.03 -0.42
C GLY A 138 15.59 -16.79 -1.12
N LEU A 139 16.62 -17.57 -0.82
CA LEU A 139 17.99 -17.40 -1.32
C LEU A 139 18.28 -18.19 -2.60
N GLY A 140 17.33 -18.98 -3.11
CA GLY A 140 17.45 -19.68 -4.38
C GLY A 140 17.19 -18.81 -5.63
N GLY A 141 17.28 -17.48 -5.52
CA GLY A 141 17.18 -16.52 -6.63
C GLY A 141 15.84 -15.76 -6.71
N ALA A 142 14.69 -16.38 -6.41
CA ALA A 142 13.37 -15.75 -6.56
C ALA A 142 13.04 -14.69 -5.49
N GLY A 143 13.70 -14.70 -4.34
CA GLY A 143 13.55 -13.69 -3.31
C GLY A 143 12.18 -13.63 -2.62
N PHE A 144 11.39 -14.71 -2.65
CA PHE A 144 10.08 -14.72 -1.99
C PHE A 144 10.24 -14.76 -0.46
N PRO A 145 9.55 -13.88 0.31
CA PRO A 145 9.67 -13.85 1.77
C PRO A 145 9.35 -15.20 2.41
N THR A 146 10.32 -15.78 3.12
CA THR A 146 10.22 -17.15 3.68
C THR A 146 9.08 -17.28 4.67
N ALA A 147 8.89 -16.29 5.55
CA ALA A 147 7.79 -16.30 6.50
C ALA A 147 6.41 -16.29 5.83
N ALA A 148 6.27 -15.57 4.69
CA ALA A 148 5.02 -15.59 3.91
C ALA A 148 4.79 -16.95 3.25
N LYS A 149 5.84 -17.62 2.77
CA LYS A 149 5.76 -18.96 2.19
C LYS A 149 5.37 -20.02 3.24
N LEU A 150 5.90 -19.91 4.47
CA LEU A 150 5.59 -20.81 5.59
C LEU A 150 4.21 -20.55 6.22
N ALA A 151 3.71 -19.32 6.15
CA ALA A 151 2.38 -18.94 6.66
C ALA A 151 1.24 -19.35 5.71
N ALA A 152 1.54 -20.15 4.68
CA ALA A 152 0.55 -20.60 3.72
C ALA A 152 -0.66 -21.25 4.39
N ARG A 153 -1.79 -20.94 3.87
CA ARG A 153 -3.18 -21.23 4.23
C ARG A 153 -3.37 -22.35 5.24
N PRO A 154 -4.06 -22.10 6.39
CA PRO A 154 -4.30 -23.10 7.44
C PRO A 154 -5.06 -24.37 6.97
N ALA A 155 -5.64 -24.33 5.77
CA ALA A 155 -6.43 -25.42 5.20
C ALA A 155 -5.60 -26.48 4.44
N GLU A 156 -4.33 -26.18 4.12
CA GLU A 156 -3.50 -27.07 3.29
C GLU A 156 -2.40 -27.69 4.15
N LYS A 157 -2.53 -28.98 4.45
CA LYS A 157 -1.49 -29.75 5.14
C LYS A 157 -0.31 -29.99 4.20
N ILE A 158 0.88 -29.56 4.59
CA ILE A 158 2.12 -29.90 3.86
C ILE A 158 2.54 -31.32 4.28
N HIS A 159 2.52 -32.23 3.30
CA HIS A 159 2.94 -33.62 3.50
C HIS A 159 4.42 -33.84 3.24
N THR A 160 4.97 -33.12 2.23
CA THR A 160 6.35 -33.30 1.80
C THR A 160 7.10 -31.97 1.85
N LEU A 161 8.22 -31.94 2.55
CA LEU A 161 9.19 -30.84 2.50
C LEU A 161 10.28 -31.23 1.50
N VAL A 162 10.39 -30.48 0.40
CA VAL A 162 11.46 -30.61 -0.59
C VAL A 162 12.55 -29.57 -0.26
N VAL A 163 13.77 -30.05 -0.10
CA VAL A 163 14.97 -29.23 0.09
C VAL A 163 15.73 -29.17 -1.22
N ASN A 164 15.90 -27.97 -1.74
CA ASN A 164 16.55 -27.70 -3.02
C ASN A 164 18.04 -27.40 -2.81
N GLY A 165 18.88 -28.38 -3.04
CA GLY A 165 20.34 -28.29 -3.12
C GLY A 165 20.89 -28.58 -4.52
N ALA A 166 20.02 -28.52 -5.55
CA ALA A 166 20.42 -28.86 -6.93
C ALA A 166 21.49 -27.92 -7.49
N GLU A 167 21.28 -26.58 -7.44
CA GLU A 167 22.22 -25.56 -7.94
C GLU A 167 22.70 -25.84 -9.38
N CYS A 168 21.73 -26.00 -10.29
CA CYS A 168 21.97 -26.46 -11.67
C CYS A 168 22.51 -25.39 -12.63
N GLU A 169 22.57 -24.13 -12.22
CA GLU A 169 23.10 -23.03 -13.02
C GLU A 169 24.63 -23.14 -13.17
N PRO A 170 25.22 -23.02 -14.37
CA PRO A 170 26.68 -23.00 -14.55
C PRO A 170 27.37 -21.90 -13.73
N TYR A 171 28.62 -22.12 -13.36
CA TYR A 171 29.49 -21.27 -12.52
C TYR A 171 29.08 -21.13 -11.06
N ILE A 172 27.79 -21.26 -10.71
CA ILE A 172 27.30 -21.06 -9.35
C ILE A 172 27.63 -22.27 -8.47
N SER A 173 28.25 -22.03 -7.33
CA SER A 173 28.71 -23.06 -6.37
C SER A 173 28.54 -22.65 -4.90
N ALA A 174 27.73 -21.59 -4.66
CA ALA A 174 27.48 -21.07 -3.31
C ALA A 174 26.75 -22.08 -2.41
N ASP A 175 25.75 -22.80 -2.94
CA ASP A 175 24.98 -23.80 -2.22
C ASP A 175 25.80 -25.11 -2.06
N ASP A 176 26.62 -25.46 -3.03
CA ASP A 176 27.53 -26.60 -2.97
C ASP A 176 28.50 -26.45 -1.79
N LEU A 177 29.28 -25.35 -1.72
CA LEU A 177 30.20 -25.12 -0.61
C LEU A 177 29.48 -24.94 0.72
N LEU A 178 28.30 -24.29 0.75
CA LEU A 178 27.49 -24.22 1.96
C LEU A 178 27.16 -25.63 2.51
N MET A 179 26.74 -26.55 1.63
CA MET A 179 26.41 -27.92 2.03
C MET A 179 27.65 -28.69 2.50
N ARG A 180 28.81 -28.49 1.87
CA ARG A 180 30.09 -29.12 2.25
C ARG A 180 30.57 -28.64 3.62
N GLU A 181 30.58 -27.33 3.87
CA GLU A 181 31.21 -26.74 5.04
C GLU A 181 30.25 -26.55 6.23
N ARG A 182 28.93 -26.39 5.95
CA ARG A 182 27.91 -26.05 6.96
C ARG A 182 26.72 -27.01 6.94
N ALA A 183 26.97 -28.31 6.68
CA ALA A 183 25.94 -29.34 6.62
C ALA A 183 25.04 -29.37 7.86
N THR A 184 25.60 -29.24 9.05
CA THR A 184 24.86 -29.21 10.31
C THR A 184 23.91 -28.02 10.44
N GLN A 185 24.32 -26.86 9.90
CA GLN A 185 23.53 -25.65 9.87
C GLN A 185 22.31 -25.80 8.97
N VAL A 186 22.52 -26.36 7.77
CA VAL A 186 21.43 -26.67 6.82
C VAL A 186 20.45 -27.65 7.43
N LEU A 187 20.94 -28.75 8.05
CA LEU A 187 20.09 -29.78 8.69
C LEU A 187 19.29 -29.21 9.88
N SER A 188 19.91 -28.35 10.70
CA SER A 188 19.20 -27.67 11.78
C SER A 188 18.11 -26.72 11.25
N GLY A 189 18.35 -26.05 10.11
CA GLY A 189 17.31 -25.27 9.42
C GLY A 189 16.13 -26.14 8.93
N ILE A 190 16.42 -27.37 8.47
CA ILE A 190 15.37 -28.35 8.13
C ILE A 190 14.59 -28.75 9.40
N ASP A 191 15.28 -29.06 10.51
CA ASP A 191 14.65 -29.41 11.78
C ASP A 191 13.65 -28.33 12.26
N ILE A 192 14.02 -27.05 12.12
CA ILE A 192 13.13 -25.92 12.46
C ILE A 192 11.89 -25.91 11.55
N LEU A 193 12.04 -26.12 10.26
CA LEU A 193 10.90 -26.18 9.34
C LEU A 193 10.02 -27.42 9.60
N VAL A 194 10.61 -28.54 9.96
CA VAL A 194 9.88 -29.76 10.37
C VAL A 194 9.04 -29.48 11.63
N GLN A 195 9.58 -28.74 12.60
CA GLN A 195 8.83 -28.31 13.79
C GLN A 195 7.63 -27.42 13.45
N ILE A 196 7.79 -26.54 12.45
CA ILE A 196 6.72 -25.61 11.99
C ILE A 196 5.66 -26.35 11.18
N LEU A 197 6.07 -27.12 10.18
CA LEU A 197 5.19 -27.68 9.13
C LEU A 197 4.67 -29.08 9.47
N ARG A 198 5.44 -29.88 10.23
CA ARG A 198 5.17 -31.28 10.55
C ARG A 198 4.90 -32.13 9.30
N PRO A 199 5.80 -32.11 8.32
CA PRO A 199 5.65 -32.90 7.11
C PRO A 199 5.78 -34.40 7.43
N GLU A 200 5.23 -35.24 6.54
CA GLU A 200 5.33 -36.70 6.65
C GLU A 200 6.68 -37.21 6.13
N GLU A 201 7.26 -36.51 5.14
CA GLU A 201 8.60 -36.82 4.61
C GLU A 201 9.40 -35.55 4.27
N VAL A 202 10.72 -35.70 4.26
CA VAL A 202 11.68 -34.67 3.84
C VAL A 202 12.58 -35.26 2.77
N LEU A 203 12.62 -34.60 1.59
CA LEU A 203 13.43 -35.00 0.44
C LEU A 203 14.46 -33.90 0.16
N VAL A 204 15.74 -34.25 0.20
CA VAL A 204 16.85 -33.32 -0.11
C VAL A 204 17.39 -33.68 -1.49
N GLY A 205 17.10 -32.88 -2.51
CA GLY A 205 17.56 -33.09 -3.88
C GLY A 205 18.89 -32.38 -4.13
N ILE A 206 19.91 -33.10 -4.53
CA ILE A 206 21.24 -32.58 -4.85
C ILE A 206 21.68 -33.21 -6.17
N GLU A 207 22.27 -32.43 -7.09
CA GLU A 207 22.80 -33.02 -8.34
C GLU A 207 24.03 -33.90 -8.09
N ASP A 208 24.19 -34.93 -8.93
CA ASP A 208 25.25 -35.96 -8.83
C ASP A 208 26.64 -35.41 -9.11
N ASP A 209 26.74 -34.19 -9.65
CA ASP A 209 28.01 -33.47 -9.81
C ASP A 209 28.58 -32.90 -8.49
N LYS A 210 27.84 -33.07 -7.34
CA LYS A 210 28.23 -32.58 -6.02
C LYS A 210 28.45 -33.73 -5.00
N PRO A 211 29.35 -34.67 -5.27
CA PRO A 211 29.55 -35.84 -4.41
C PRO A 211 30.01 -35.45 -2.99
N GLU A 212 30.81 -34.40 -2.85
CA GLU A 212 31.28 -33.93 -1.53
C GLU A 212 30.15 -33.33 -0.68
N ALA A 213 29.24 -32.58 -1.26
CA ALA A 213 28.06 -32.06 -0.56
C ALA A 213 27.12 -33.20 -0.13
N ILE A 214 26.90 -34.20 -0.98
CA ILE A 214 26.11 -35.40 -0.66
C ILE A 214 26.75 -36.14 0.51
N ALA A 215 28.10 -36.34 0.48
CA ALA A 215 28.82 -37.00 1.56
C ALA A 215 28.78 -36.21 2.88
N ALA A 216 28.99 -34.89 2.84
CA ALA A 216 28.98 -34.04 4.01
C ALA A 216 27.60 -34.01 4.71
N LEU A 217 26.52 -33.84 3.94
CA LEU A 217 25.17 -33.91 4.47
C LEU A 217 24.82 -35.30 4.98
N GLY A 218 25.23 -36.37 4.26
CA GLY A 218 25.06 -37.75 4.70
C GLY A 218 25.76 -38.04 6.02
N ALA A 219 26.99 -37.56 6.18
CA ALA A 219 27.75 -37.73 7.43
C ALA A 219 27.11 -36.95 8.61
N ALA A 220 26.54 -35.77 8.35
CA ALA A 220 25.91 -34.94 9.38
C ALA A 220 24.45 -35.32 9.65
N LEU A 221 23.83 -36.19 8.86
CA LEU A 221 22.41 -36.52 8.93
C LEU A 221 22.01 -37.14 10.28
N GLY A 222 22.83 -38.02 10.86
CA GLY A 222 22.55 -38.70 12.09
C GLY A 222 21.29 -39.57 11.98
N GLU A 223 20.44 -39.52 13.00
CA GLU A 223 19.18 -40.31 13.08
C GLU A 223 17.99 -39.64 12.43
N ARG A 224 18.20 -38.51 11.72
CA ARG A 224 17.10 -37.78 11.05
C ARG A 224 16.50 -38.61 9.93
N PRO A 225 15.16 -38.71 9.83
CA PRO A 225 14.50 -39.52 8.82
C PRO A 225 14.41 -38.79 7.45
N TYR A 226 15.46 -38.00 7.11
CA TYR A 226 15.50 -37.26 5.87
C TYR A 226 16.17 -38.07 4.76
N ARG A 227 15.69 -37.95 3.55
CA ARG A 227 16.22 -38.69 2.42
C ARG A 227 17.01 -37.76 1.50
N ILE A 228 18.31 -38.00 1.40
CA ILE A 228 19.17 -37.34 0.40
C ILE A 228 19.05 -38.12 -0.89
N VAL A 229 18.70 -37.41 -1.98
CA VAL A 229 18.44 -37.99 -3.31
C VAL A 229 19.38 -37.33 -4.30
N ALA A 230 20.31 -38.12 -4.88
CA ALA A 230 21.14 -37.68 -5.96
C ALA A 230 20.32 -37.55 -7.25
N LEU A 231 20.38 -36.37 -7.88
CA LEU A 231 19.66 -36.04 -9.12
C LEU A 231 20.64 -36.04 -10.28
N PRO A 232 20.22 -36.41 -11.49
CA PRO A 232 21.07 -36.25 -12.67
C PRO A 232 21.31 -34.75 -12.94
N THR A 233 22.55 -34.39 -13.20
CA THR A 233 22.96 -33.03 -13.58
C THR A 233 22.35 -32.65 -14.90
N ARG A 234 21.25 -31.92 -14.86
CA ARG A 234 20.50 -31.47 -16.04
C ARG A 234 19.80 -30.14 -15.78
N TYR A 235 20.18 -29.12 -16.50
CA TYR A 235 19.55 -27.81 -16.38
C TYR A 235 18.10 -27.79 -16.97
N PRO A 236 17.07 -27.27 -16.30
CA PRO A 236 17.05 -26.63 -14.99
C PRO A 236 16.44 -27.51 -13.87
N SER A 237 17.09 -28.59 -13.45
CA SER A 237 16.67 -29.48 -12.35
C SER A 237 16.37 -28.72 -11.05
N GLY A 238 17.08 -27.60 -10.79
CA GLY A 238 16.90 -26.71 -9.64
C GLY A 238 15.65 -25.82 -9.72
N GLY A 239 14.92 -25.82 -10.83
CA GLY A 239 13.62 -25.19 -10.89
C GLY A 239 12.63 -25.82 -9.92
N GLU A 240 11.92 -25.04 -9.08
CA GLU A 240 11.04 -25.59 -8.03
C GLU A 240 10.06 -26.65 -8.55
N ARG A 241 9.39 -26.39 -9.67
CA ARG A 241 8.41 -27.32 -10.27
C ARG A 241 9.09 -28.57 -10.84
N GLN A 242 10.25 -28.43 -11.48
CA GLN A 242 11.05 -29.52 -12.04
C GLN A 242 11.61 -30.41 -10.94
N LEU A 243 12.11 -29.81 -9.86
CA LEU A 243 12.62 -30.56 -8.71
C LEU A 243 11.51 -31.37 -8.01
N ILE A 244 10.34 -30.77 -7.82
CA ILE A 244 9.16 -31.44 -7.26
C ILE A 244 8.79 -32.64 -8.14
N GLN A 245 8.72 -32.47 -9.46
CA GLN A 245 8.41 -33.54 -10.40
C GLN A 245 9.47 -34.65 -10.37
N LEU A 246 10.78 -34.28 -10.35
CA LEU A 246 11.86 -35.26 -10.24
C LEU A 246 11.79 -36.13 -9.00
N LEU A 247 11.52 -35.52 -7.85
CA LEU A 247 11.56 -36.21 -6.56
C LEU A 247 10.26 -36.95 -6.22
N THR A 248 9.11 -36.44 -6.67
CA THR A 248 7.79 -36.96 -6.25
C THR A 248 6.94 -37.53 -7.38
N GLY A 249 7.30 -37.28 -8.65
CA GLY A 249 6.48 -37.61 -9.81
C GLY A 249 5.21 -36.78 -9.96
N ARG A 250 4.98 -35.82 -9.06
CA ARG A 250 3.79 -34.95 -9.09
C ARG A 250 4.11 -33.64 -9.81
N GLU A 251 3.19 -33.19 -10.64
CA GLU A 251 3.28 -31.90 -11.30
C GLU A 251 2.49 -30.84 -10.53
N VAL A 252 3.08 -29.66 -10.37
CA VAL A 252 2.38 -28.50 -9.84
C VAL A 252 1.43 -27.98 -10.91
N PRO A 253 0.12 -27.83 -10.63
CA PRO A 253 -0.86 -27.35 -11.61
C PRO A 253 -0.48 -26.00 -12.22
N ALA A 254 -0.91 -25.73 -13.47
CA ALA A 254 -0.84 -24.40 -14.04
C ALA A 254 -1.58 -23.41 -13.13
N ASP A 255 -1.02 -22.20 -12.96
CA ASP A 255 -1.51 -21.17 -12.03
C ASP A 255 -1.58 -21.60 -10.54
N GLY A 256 -1.20 -22.85 -10.20
CA GLY A 256 -1.16 -23.38 -8.84
C GLY A 256 0.18 -23.18 -8.13
N LEU A 257 0.18 -23.37 -6.82
CA LEU A 257 1.35 -23.37 -5.95
C LEU A 257 1.71 -24.81 -5.54
N PRO A 258 2.98 -25.11 -5.19
CA PRO A 258 3.35 -26.40 -4.61
C PRO A 258 2.52 -26.79 -3.37
N ALA A 259 2.09 -25.83 -2.58
CA ALA A 259 1.24 -26.03 -1.42
C ALA A 259 -0.14 -26.63 -1.78
N ASP A 260 -0.69 -26.32 -2.97
CA ASP A 260 -1.97 -26.85 -3.43
C ASP A 260 -1.93 -28.39 -3.61
N ILE A 261 -0.73 -28.93 -3.77
CA ILE A 261 -0.49 -30.40 -3.82
C ILE A 261 0.19 -30.93 -2.55
N GLY A 262 0.18 -30.16 -1.45
CA GLY A 262 0.73 -30.55 -0.16
C GLY A 262 2.26 -30.59 -0.11
N ILE A 263 2.96 -29.85 -0.97
CA ILE A 263 4.43 -29.80 -1.05
C ILE A 263 4.92 -28.39 -0.74
N LEU A 264 6.01 -28.29 0.00
CA LEU A 264 6.72 -27.02 0.20
C LEU A 264 8.20 -27.23 -0.19
N CYS A 265 8.75 -26.34 -1.01
CA CYS A 265 10.14 -26.40 -1.44
C CYS A 265 10.94 -25.23 -0.85
N GLN A 266 12.14 -25.50 -0.31
CA GLN A 266 13.06 -24.49 0.22
C GLN A 266 14.49 -24.74 -0.23
N ASN A 267 15.21 -23.68 -0.54
CA ASN A 267 16.63 -23.72 -0.89
C ASN A 267 17.51 -23.90 0.34
N VAL A 268 18.65 -24.59 0.21
CA VAL A 268 19.60 -24.87 1.30
C VAL A 268 20.16 -23.61 1.97
N GLY A 269 20.47 -22.56 1.21
CA GLY A 269 20.91 -21.27 1.75
C GLY A 269 19.82 -20.62 2.62
N THR A 270 18.55 -20.73 2.22
CA THR A 270 17.42 -20.25 3.02
C THR A 270 17.33 -21.00 4.36
N LEU A 271 17.59 -22.31 4.36
CA LEU A 271 17.57 -23.13 5.58
C LEU A 271 18.70 -22.75 6.53
N ALA A 272 19.92 -22.51 6.01
CA ALA A 272 21.01 -21.99 6.82
C ALA A 272 20.67 -20.63 7.45
N ALA A 273 20.05 -19.74 6.69
CA ALA A 273 19.59 -18.45 7.21
C ALA A 273 18.46 -18.60 8.28
N VAL A 274 17.59 -19.62 8.15
CA VAL A 274 16.59 -19.96 9.17
C VAL A 274 17.26 -20.45 10.46
N HIS A 275 18.29 -21.29 10.36
CA HIS A 275 19.10 -21.68 11.52
C HIS A 275 19.70 -20.46 12.22
N ASP A 276 20.36 -19.56 11.48
CA ASP A 276 20.98 -18.37 12.05
C ASP A 276 19.96 -17.46 12.75
N ALA A 277 18.78 -17.29 12.14
CA ALA A 277 17.71 -16.49 12.70
C ALA A 277 17.13 -17.05 14.00
N VAL A 278 16.97 -18.36 14.08
CA VAL A 278 16.32 -18.99 15.23
C VAL A 278 17.36 -19.35 16.30
N VAL A 279 18.39 -20.12 15.92
CA VAL A 279 19.35 -20.66 16.90
C VAL A 279 20.30 -19.58 17.39
N LEU A 280 20.80 -18.72 16.50
CA LEU A 280 21.77 -17.67 16.84
C LEU A 280 21.10 -16.28 17.06
N GLY A 281 19.83 -16.12 16.70
CA GLY A 281 19.13 -14.83 16.78
C GLY A 281 19.64 -13.79 15.78
N ARG A 282 20.34 -14.20 14.73
CA ARG A 282 20.97 -13.31 13.73
C ARG A 282 20.03 -13.09 12.54
N PRO A 283 19.70 -11.84 12.22
CA PRO A 283 18.91 -11.54 11.01
C PRO A 283 19.73 -11.75 9.74
N LEU A 284 19.04 -11.85 8.57
CA LEU A 284 19.68 -12.02 7.29
C LEU A 284 20.38 -10.72 6.86
N ILE A 285 21.67 -10.61 7.13
CA ILE A 285 22.53 -9.46 6.81
C ILE A 285 23.74 -9.83 5.90
N SER A 286 23.98 -11.13 5.68
CA SER A 286 25.01 -11.63 4.79
C SER A 286 24.47 -12.75 3.91
N ARG A 287 25.21 -13.07 2.85
CA ARG A 287 24.96 -14.28 2.08
C ARG A 287 26.26 -14.80 1.46
N ILE A 288 26.27 -16.10 1.18
CA ILE A 288 27.33 -16.71 0.37
C ILE A 288 27.02 -16.43 -1.10
N THR A 289 28.01 -15.90 -1.81
CA THR A 289 27.92 -15.53 -3.22
C THR A 289 29.16 -16.04 -3.97
N THR A 290 28.93 -16.66 -5.11
CA THR A 290 30.00 -17.11 -5.98
C THR A 290 30.58 -15.93 -6.77
N LEU A 291 31.89 -15.73 -6.72
CA LEU A 291 32.65 -14.85 -7.60
C LEU A 291 33.35 -15.72 -8.63
N ALA A 292 32.93 -15.66 -9.89
CA ALA A 292 33.38 -16.53 -10.97
C ALA A 292 33.70 -15.75 -12.24
N GLY A 293 34.30 -16.44 -13.20
CA GLY A 293 34.61 -15.93 -14.54
C GLY A 293 36.10 -15.77 -14.82
N GLY A 294 36.44 -15.73 -16.11
CA GLY A 294 37.82 -15.69 -16.62
C GLY A 294 38.52 -14.37 -16.34
N ALA A 295 37.80 -13.30 -16.07
CA ALA A 295 38.36 -12.01 -15.70
C ALA A 295 38.85 -11.95 -14.23
N LEU A 296 38.55 -12.99 -13.41
CA LEU A 296 39.04 -13.06 -12.03
C LEU A 296 40.30 -13.91 -11.92
N GLU A 297 41.26 -13.44 -11.14
CA GLU A 297 42.45 -14.21 -10.81
C GLU A 297 42.17 -15.37 -9.87
N ARG A 298 41.30 -15.12 -8.88
CA ARG A 298 40.93 -16.05 -7.81
C ARG A 298 39.43 -16.22 -7.69
N PRO A 299 38.77 -16.96 -8.62
CA PRO A 299 37.35 -17.33 -8.42
C PRO A 299 37.16 -18.05 -7.10
N MET A 300 36.12 -17.69 -6.35
CA MET A 300 35.86 -18.21 -5.01
C MET A 300 34.40 -18.00 -4.59
N ASN A 301 34.01 -18.64 -3.52
CA ASN A 301 32.77 -18.30 -2.81
C ASN A 301 33.08 -17.38 -1.62
N VAL A 302 32.32 -16.30 -1.49
CA VAL A 302 32.51 -15.35 -0.38
C VAL A 302 31.23 -15.22 0.44
N GLU A 303 31.36 -15.19 1.75
CA GLU A 303 30.30 -14.68 2.61
C GLU A 303 30.47 -13.16 2.72
N ALA A 304 29.55 -12.43 2.09
CA ALA A 304 29.59 -10.98 2.01
C ALA A 304 28.35 -10.35 2.66
N LEU A 305 28.55 -9.19 3.27
CA LEU A 305 27.45 -8.41 3.86
C LEU A 305 26.57 -7.83 2.75
N ILE A 306 25.26 -7.89 2.95
CA ILE A 306 24.27 -7.32 2.04
C ILE A 306 24.46 -5.80 1.97
N GLY A 307 24.53 -5.24 0.75
CA GLY A 307 24.81 -3.83 0.53
C GLY A 307 26.25 -3.52 0.16
N THR A 308 27.16 -4.51 0.20
CA THR A 308 28.54 -4.35 -0.27
C THR A 308 28.54 -4.01 -1.76
N PRO A 309 29.26 -2.98 -2.22
CA PRO A 309 29.38 -2.67 -3.65
C PRO A 309 30.03 -3.81 -4.43
N VAL A 310 29.49 -4.13 -5.62
CA VAL A 310 29.97 -5.25 -6.45
C VAL A 310 31.44 -5.08 -6.85
N HIS A 311 31.87 -3.86 -7.18
CA HIS A 311 33.26 -3.62 -7.57
C HIS A 311 34.25 -3.97 -6.46
N GLU A 312 33.91 -3.79 -5.17
CA GLU A 312 34.77 -4.15 -4.04
C GLU A 312 34.92 -5.68 -3.92
N LEU A 313 33.85 -6.43 -4.15
CA LEU A 313 33.87 -7.90 -4.15
C LEU A 313 34.73 -8.44 -5.31
N LEU A 314 34.56 -7.88 -6.50
CA LEU A 314 35.34 -8.29 -7.66
C LEU A 314 36.83 -7.92 -7.51
N ALA A 315 37.16 -6.76 -6.94
CA ALA A 315 38.51 -6.38 -6.60
C ALA A 315 39.14 -7.35 -5.59
N PHE A 316 38.41 -7.80 -4.58
CA PHE A 316 38.85 -8.80 -3.60
C PHE A 316 39.21 -10.15 -4.29
N ALA A 317 38.48 -10.53 -5.33
CA ALA A 317 38.74 -11.73 -6.13
C ALA A 317 39.84 -11.51 -7.17
N GLY A 318 40.45 -10.33 -7.25
CA GLY A 318 41.52 -10.00 -8.19
C GLY A 318 40.98 -9.76 -9.60
N LEU A 319 40.07 -8.79 -9.75
CA LEU A 319 39.54 -8.41 -11.06
C LEU A 319 40.63 -7.87 -11.97
N ALA A 320 40.88 -8.55 -13.08
CA ALA A 320 41.75 -8.10 -14.15
C ALA A 320 40.94 -7.25 -15.15
N GLU A 321 40.90 -5.93 -14.92
CA GLU A 321 40.07 -5.00 -15.72
C GLU A 321 40.33 -5.12 -17.25
N GLY A 322 41.57 -5.36 -17.66
CA GLY A 322 41.92 -5.52 -19.08
C GLY A 322 41.40 -6.80 -19.74
N ARG A 323 40.85 -7.75 -18.97
CA ARG A 323 40.20 -8.96 -19.48
C ARG A 323 38.66 -8.95 -19.33
N LEU A 324 38.14 -7.99 -18.58
CA LEU A 324 36.72 -7.95 -18.30
C LEU A 324 35.92 -7.52 -19.53
N GLU A 325 35.06 -8.40 -20.01
CA GLU A 325 34.06 -8.06 -21.04
C GLU A 325 32.78 -7.50 -20.41
N ARG A 326 32.21 -8.26 -19.47
CA ARG A 326 31.01 -7.83 -18.71
C ARG A 326 30.87 -8.59 -17.42
N VAL A 327 30.03 -8.03 -16.51
CA VAL A 327 29.65 -8.69 -15.27
C VAL A 327 28.17 -9.06 -15.33
N LEU A 328 27.84 -10.32 -15.01
CA LEU A 328 26.48 -10.78 -14.82
C LEU A 328 26.20 -10.91 -13.31
N MET A 329 25.06 -10.45 -12.86
CA MET A 329 24.50 -10.82 -11.56
C MET A 329 23.63 -12.06 -11.75
N GLY A 330 24.01 -13.17 -11.12
CA GLY A 330 23.48 -14.51 -11.38
C GLY A 330 24.36 -15.27 -12.35
N GLY A 331 23.88 -16.42 -12.85
CA GLY A 331 24.57 -17.23 -13.83
C GLY A 331 24.30 -16.83 -15.27
N PRO A 332 24.93 -17.52 -16.23
CA PRO A 332 24.85 -17.17 -17.66
C PRO A 332 23.46 -17.42 -18.26
N MET A 333 22.63 -18.30 -17.65
CA MET A 333 21.33 -18.68 -18.19
C MET A 333 20.19 -17.78 -17.72
N MET A 334 20.15 -17.44 -16.42
CA MET A 334 19.05 -16.66 -15.81
C MET A 334 19.49 -15.26 -15.34
N GLY A 335 20.79 -14.98 -15.22
CA GLY A 335 21.32 -13.72 -14.78
C GLY A 335 21.09 -12.57 -15.78
N PHE A 336 21.57 -11.39 -15.42
CA PHE A 336 21.53 -10.19 -16.27
C PHE A 336 22.82 -9.40 -16.15
N ALA A 337 23.19 -8.69 -17.22
CA ALA A 337 24.37 -7.84 -17.23
C ALA A 337 24.16 -6.61 -16.34
N LEU A 338 25.18 -6.30 -15.54
CA LEU A 338 25.22 -5.08 -14.73
C LEU A 338 25.78 -3.92 -15.58
N PRO A 339 25.04 -2.83 -15.75
CA PRO A 339 25.53 -1.65 -16.44
C PRO A 339 26.49 -0.81 -15.59
N ASP A 340 26.45 -0.99 -14.27
CA ASP A 340 27.26 -0.26 -13.29
C ASP A 340 27.68 -1.21 -12.16
N LEU A 341 28.97 -1.22 -11.81
CA LEU A 341 29.52 -2.05 -10.74
C LEU A 341 29.46 -1.39 -9.36
N SER A 342 28.98 -0.15 -9.27
CA SER A 342 28.71 0.52 -7.98
C SER A 342 27.44 0.00 -7.30
N VAL A 343 26.66 -0.83 -7.99
CA VAL A 343 25.46 -1.46 -7.43
C VAL A 343 25.80 -2.39 -6.25
N PRO A 344 24.89 -2.49 -5.24
CA PRO A 344 25.15 -3.33 -4.07
C PRO A 344 24.85 -4.81 -4.30
N LEU A 345 25.50 -5.65 -3.51
CA LEU A 345 25.07 -7.03 -3.27
C LEU A 345 23.71 -7.04 -2.58
N ILE A 346 22.77 -7.83 -3.09
CA ILE A 346 21.41 -7.96 -2.55
C ILE A 346 21.11 -9.40 -2.11
N LYS A 347 20.03 -9.59 -1.33
CA LYS A 347 19.62 -10.91 -0.79
C LYS A 347 19.50 -11.99 -1.87
N THR A 348 19.13 -11.66 -3.10
CA THR A 348 18.92 -12.60 -4.20
C THR A 348 20.16 -12.90 -5.05
N CYS A 349 21.25 -12.19 -4.84
CA CYS A 349 22.46 -12.36 -5.63
C CYS A 349 23.27 -13.59 -5.15
N ASN A 350 23.25 -14.69 -5.87
CA ASN A 350 23.99 -15.92 -5.58
C ASN A 350 25.33 -16.04 -6.37
N CYS A 351 25.52 -15.18 -7.39
CA CYS A 351 26.72 -15.18 -8.21
C CYS A 351 26.99 -13.81 -8.82
N LEU A 352 28.25 -13.47 -8.94
CA LEU A 352 28.78 -12.39 -9.76
C LEU A 352 29.77 -13.03 -10.76
N LEU A 353 29.35 -13.10 -12.03
CA LEU A 353 30.13 -13.69 -13.10
C LEU A 353 30.83 -12.58 -13.88
N ALA A 354 32.14 -12.40 -13.63
CA ALA A 354 33.04 -11.48 -14.36
C ALA A 354 33.68 -12.21 -15.52
N GLY A 355 32.98 -12.28 -16.64
CA GLY A 355 33.42 -13.04 -17.81
C GLY A 355 34.36 -12.25 -18.71
N ASP A 356 35.28 -12.97 -19.33
CA ASP A 356 36.12 -12.46 -20.43
C ASP A 356 35.42 -12.65 -21.80
N ALA A 357 36.02 -12.16 -22.87
CA ALA A 357 35.48 -12.22 -24.22
C ALA A 357 35.25 -13.67 -24.73
N THR A 358 35.88 -14.68 -24.14
CA THR A 358 35.70 -16.09 -24.53
C THR A 358 34.46 -16.71 -23.83
N GLU A 359 34.22 -16.32 -22.57
CA GLU A 359 33.09 -16.82 -21.78
C GLU A 359 31.81 -16.06 -22.07
N LEU A 360 31.91 -14.74 -22.21
CA LEU A 360 30.77 -13.85 -22.46
C LEU A 360 31.02 -12.96 -23.69
N PRO A 361 31.07 -13.55 -24.91
CA PRO A 361 31.31 -12.79 -26.13
C PRO A 361 30.21 -11.74 -26.36
N GLU A 362 30.49 -10.69 -27.13
CA GLU A 362 29.49 -9.74 -27.54
C GLU A 362 28.27 -10.44 -28.15
N PRO A 363 27.05 -10.05 -27.74
CA PRO A 363 25.85 -10.63 -28.31
C PRO A 363 25.77 -10.39 -29.81
N VAL A 364 25.69 -11.47 -30.58
CA VAL A 364 25.46 -11.33 -32.02
C VAL A 364 24.04 -10.82 -32.28
N PRO A 365 23.83 -10.02 -33.36
CA PRO A 365 22.50 -9.56 -33.72
C PRO A 365 21.52 -10.71 -33.95
N ALA A 366 20.30 -10.56 -33.44
CA ALA A 366 19.25 -11.56 -33.65
C ALA A 366 18.86 -11.63 -35.14
N MET A 367 18.83 -12.85 -35.66
CA MET A 367 18.38 -13.15 -37.03
C MET A 367 16.94 -13.63 -37.03
N PRO A 368 16.22 -13.59 -38.17
CA PRO A 368 14.86 -14.12 -38.26
C PRO A 368 14.80 -15.61 -37.87
N CYS A 369 13.70 -16.01 -37.23
CA CYS A 369 13.45 -17.39 -36.84
C CYS A 369 13.40 -18.32 -38.06
N ILE A 370 14.24 -19.36 -38.10
CA ILE A 370 14.27 -20.38 -39.16
C ILE A 370 13.34 -21.58 -38.89
N ARG A 371 12.60 -21.59 -37.80
CA ARG A 371 11.63 -22.62 -37.40
C ARG A 371 12.28 -24.00 -37.22
N CYS A 372 13.49 -24.13 -36.74
CA CYS A 372 14.19 -25.40 -36.48
C CYS A 372 13.50 -26.27 -35.43
N GLY A 373 12.81 -25.70 -34.44
CA GLY A 373 12.09 -26.44 -33.38
C GLY A 373 12.91 -26.72 -32.12
N ASP A 374 14.24 -26.47 -32.12
CA ASP A 374 15.13 -26.80 -31.01
C ASP A 374 14.70 -26.19 -29.69
N CYS A 375 14.18 -24.95 -29.73
CA CYS A 375 13.69 -24.25 -28.56
C CYS A 375 12.47 -24.97 -27.89
N ALA A 376 11.64 -25.67 -28.66
CA ALA A 376 10.53 -26.45 -28.13
C ALA A 376 11.01 -27.77 -27.51
N GLN A 377 12.04 -28.40 -28.10
CA GLN A 377 12.59 -29.66 -27.59
C GLN A 377 13.24 -29.49 -26.21
N VAL A 378 13.91 -28.37 -25.97
CA VAL A 378 14.59 -28.12 -24.68
C VAL A 378 13.70 -27.48 -23.61
N CYS A 379 12.47 -27.13 -23.94
CA CYS A 379 11.58 -26.47 -22.98
C CYS A 379 11.18 -27.40 -21.82
N PRO A 380 11.55 -27.07 -20.56
CA PRO A 380 11.30 -27.93 -19.40
C PRO A 380 9.82 -27.94 -18.94
N VAL A 381 8.97 -27.16 -19.60
CA VAL A 381 7.52 -27.06 -19.36
C VAL A 381 6.71 -27.24 -20.63
N SER A 382 7.29 -27.85 -21.68
CA SER A 382 6.66 -28.22 -22.94
C SER A 382 5.92 -27.08 -23.65
N LEU A 383 6.39 -25.85 -23.55
CA LEU A 383 5.86 -24.70 -24.30
C LEU A 383 6.35 -24.73 -25.75
N LEU A 384 5.76 -23.87 -26.57
CA LEU A 384 6.18 -23.61 -27.94
C LEU A 384 6.82 -22.22 -28.03
N PRO A 385 8.14 -22.08 -27.70
CA PRO A 385 8.78 -20.76 -27.62
C PRO A 385 8.73 -19.99 -28.94
N GLN A 386 8.82 -20.65 -30.08
CA GLN A 386 8.71 -19.99 -31.39
C GLN A 386 7.33 -19.34 -31.60
N GLN A 387 6.23 -19.98 -31.13
CA GLN A 387 4.90 -19.40 -31.23
C GLN A 387 4.73 -18.20 -30.29
N LEU A 388 5.17 -18.35 -29.02
CA LEU A 388 5.17 -17.28 -28.06
C LEU A 388 5.97 -16.07 -28.55
N HIS A 389 7.10 -16.29 -29.26
CA HIS A 389 7.89 -15.21 -29.84
C HIS A 389 7.11 -14.43 -30.91
N PHE A 390 6.41 -15.12 -31.84
CA PHE A 390 5.62 -14.44 -32.87
C PHE A 390 4.46 -13.65 -32.25
N PHE A 391 3.77 -14.20 -31.27
CA PHE A 391 2.70 -13.49 -30.58
C PHE A 391 3.23 -12.29 -29.74
N ALA A 392 4.43 -12.41 -29.16
CA ALA A 392 5.07 -11.32 -28.47
C ALA A 392 5.47 -10.17 -29.40
N LEU A 393 5.95 -10.48 -30.62
CA LEU A 393 6.25 -9.47 -31.65
C LEU A 393 4.99 -8.74 -32.15
N GLY A 394 3.84 -9.39 -32.13
CA GLY A 394 2.56 -8.84 -32.56
C GLY A 394 1.76 -8.19 -31.42
N ASP A 395 2.26 -8.15 -30.20
CA ASP A 395 1.55 -7.71 -28.98
C ASP A 395 0.19 -8.43 -28.76
N GLU A 396 0.12 -9.69 -29.24
CA GLU A 396 -1.07 -10.52 -29.18
C GLU A 396 -1.25 -11.17 -27.80
N HIS A 397 -1.57 -10.37 -26.80
CA HIS A 397 -1.61 -10.79 -25.38
C HIS A 397 -2.60 -11.93 -25.10
N GLU A 398 -3.73 -11.99 -25.82
CA GLU A 398 -4.72 -13.06 -25.68
C GLU A 398 -4.15 -14.41 -26.16
N GLN A 399 -3.41 -14.40 -27.27
CA GLN A 399 -2.74 -15.60 -27.81
C GLN A 399 -1.61 -16.05 -26.88
N LEU A 400 -0.82 -15.10 -26.33
CA LEU A 400 0.20 -15.41 -25.34
C LEU A 400 -0.38 -16.11 -24.10
N LEU A 401 -1.54 -15.68 -23.63
CA LEU A 401 -2.25 -16.31 -22.52
C LEU A 401 -2.79 -17.70 -22.91
N ALA A 402 -3.38 -17.83 -24.08
CA ALA A 402 -3.89 -19.10 -24.60
C ALA A 402 -2.77 -20.14 -24.80
N HIS A 403 -1.53 -19.70 -25.05
CA HIS A 403 -0.35 -20.55 -25.19
C HIS A 403 0.48 -20.65 -23.89
N ASN A 404 -0.13 -20.38 -22.74
CA ASN A 404 0.43 -20.58 -21.40
C ASN A 404 1.75 -19.81 -21.15
N LEU A 405 1.88 -18.58 -21.64
CA LEU A 405 3.07 -17.76 -21.43
C LEU A 405 3.51 -17.73 -19.95
N PHE A 406 2.56 -17.71 -19.00
CA PHE A 406 2.86 -17.63 -17.58
C PHE A 406 3.45 -18.91 -16.97
N ASP A 407 3.36 -20.06 -17.65
CA ASP A 407 4.06 -21.29 -17.25
C ASP A 407 5.55 -21.26 -17.60
N CYS A 408 5.99 -20.34 -18.48
CA CYS A 408 7.40 -20.13 -18.75
C CYS A 408 8.14 -19.73 -17.48
N ILE A 409 9.14 -20.52 -17.08
CA ILE A 409 10.00 -20.30 -15.91
C ILE A 409 11.19 -19.39 -16.20
N GLU A 410 11.31 -18.85 -17.42
CA GLU A 410 12.36 -17.92 -17.86
C GLU A 410 13.78 -18.49 -17.74
N CYS A 411 13.93 -19.81 -17.84
CA CYS A 411 15.20 -20.51 -17.65
C CYS A 411 16.26 -20.25 -18.73
N GLY A 412 15.95 -19.64 -19.86
CA GLY A 412 16.90 -19.33 -20.90
C GLY A 412 17.25 -20.49 -21.86
N ALA A 413 16.87 -21.73 -21.57
CA ALA A 413 17.23 -22.88 -22.38
C ALA A 413 16.88 -22.73 -23.88
N CYS A 414 15.71 -22.18 -24.17
CA CYS A 414 15.25 -21.90 -25.54
C CYS A 414 16.07 -20.82 -26.26
N ALA A 415 16.53 -19.81 -25.56
CA ALA A 415 17.42 -18.78 -26.12
C ALA A 415 18.82 -19.31 -26.36
N TYR A 416 19.31 -20.17 -25.44
CA TYR A 416 20.65 -20.77 -25.54
C TYR A 416 20.81 -21.65 -26.79
N VAL A 417 19.80 -22.45 -27.14
CA VAL A 417 19.86 -23.32 -28.33
C VAL A 417 19.45 -22.65 -29.63
N CYS A 418 19.06 -21.38 -29.60
CA CYS A 418 18.52 -20.70 -30.77
C CYS A 418 19.64 -20.36 -31.77
N PRO A 419 19.69 -20.98 -32.98
CA PRO A 419 20.74 -20.68 -33.96
C PRO A 419 20.62 -19.27 -34.55
N SER A 420 19.45 -18.64 -34.40
CA SER A 420 19.19 -17.25 -34.81
C SER A 420 19.48 -16.23 -33.70
N SER A 421 20.03 -16.64 -32.56
CA SER A 421 20.37 -15.79 -31.41
C SER A 421 19.23 -14.87 -30.94
N ILE A 422 17.98 -15.35 -31.06
CA ILE A 422 16.80 -14.57 -30.65
C ILE A 422 16.74 -14.53 -29.11
N PRO A 423 16.66 -13.33 -28.50
CA PRO A 423 16.56 -13.19 -27.03
C PRO A 423 15.13 -13.50 -26.53
N LEU A 424 14.70 -14.77 -26.71
CA LEU A 424 13.33 -15.23 -26.48
C LEU A 424 12.80 -14.85 -25.10
N VAL A 425 13.62 -15.02 -24.05
CA VAL A 425 13.21 -14.75 -22.66
C VAL A 425 12.92 -13.28 -22.43
N GLN A 426 13.65 -12.37 -23.07
CA GLN A 426 13.41 -10.93 -22.96
C GLN A 426 12.03 -10.55 -23.50
N TYR A 427 11.62 -11.12 -24.64
CA TYR A 427 10.27 -10.94 -25.17
C TYR A 427 9.21 -11.41 -24.18
N TYR A 428 9.41 -12.59 -23.58
CA TYR A 428 8.44 -13.14 -22.63
C TYR A 428 8.36 -12.32 -21.33
N ARG A 429 9.51 -11.84 -20.83
CA ARG A 429 9.52 -10.93 -19.67
C ARG A 429 8.78 -9.63 -19.95
N ALA A 430 9.01 -9.01 -21.12
CA ALA A 430 8.32 -7.81 -21.53
C ALA A 430 6.80 -8.04 -21.61
N SER A 431 6.36 -9.05 -22.38
CA SER A 431 4.94 -9.37 -22.52
C SER A 431 4.26 -9.74 -21.19
N LYS A 432 4.93 -10.49 -20.32
CA LYS A 432 4.42 -10.78 -18.97
C LYS A 432 4.26 -9.52 -18.13
N ALA A 433 5.21 -8.58 -18.21
CA ALA A 433 5.14 -7.31 -17.48
C ALA A 433 3.96 -6.45 -17.98
N GLU A 434 3.78 -6.34 -19.28
CA GLU A 434 2.69 -5.60 -19.90
C GLU A 434 1.31 -6.20 -19.56
N ILE A 435 1.16 -7.52 -19.67
CA ILE A 435 -0.08 -8.23 -19.31
C ILE A 435 -0.41 -8.01 -17.81
N ARG A 436 0.60 -8.10 -16.91
CA ARG A 436 0.41 -7.82 -15.48
C ARG A 436 -0.01 -6.38 -15.24
N GLU A 437 0.62 -5.43 -15.91
CA GLU A 437 0.26 -4.01 -15.79
C GLU A 437 -1.16 -3.75 -16.28
N GLN A 438 -1.54 -4.31 -17.42
CA GLN A 438 -2.91 -4.20 -17.95
C GLN A 438 -3.95 -4.81 -16.98
N ARG A 439 -3.68 -6.01 -16.45
CA ARG A 439 -4.54 -6.64 -15.44
C ARG A 439 -4.68 -5.77 -14.19
N GLN A 440 -3.57 -5.19 -13.70
CA GLN A 440 -3.63 -4.27 -12.55
C GLN A 440 -4.42 -2.99 -12.85
N LYS A 441 -4.27 -2.41 -14.04
CA LYS A 441 -5.06 -1.25 -14.48
C LYS A 441 -6.55 -1.57 -14.52
N LEU A 442 -6.91 -2.73 -15.07
CA LEU A 442 -8.31 -3.20 -15.12
C LEU A 442 -8.88 -3.42 -13.71
N LEU A 443 -8.16 -4.09 -12.82
CA LEU A 443 -8.59 -4.29 -11.43
C LEU A 443 -8.77 -2.95 -10.68
N LYS A 444 -7.84 -2.00 -10.83
CA LYS A 444 -7.96 -0.67 -10.23
C LYS A 444 -9.16 0.10 -10.78
N ALA A 445 -9.41 0.01 -12.08
CA ALA A 445 -10.57 0.63 -12.73
C ALA A 445 -11.88 0.01 -12.23
N GLU A 446 -11.94 -1.32 -12.08
CA GLU A 446 -13.10 -2.03 -11.56
C GLU A 446 -13.38 -1.67 -10.09
N GLN A 447 -12.38 -1.69 -9.23
CA GLN A 447 -12.49 -1.25 -7.84
C GLN A 447 -12.93 0.22 -7.72
N SER A 448 -12.44 1.08 -8.61
CA SER A 448 -12.85 2.50 -8.64
C SER A 448 -14.31 2.63 -9.04
N ARG A 449 -14.75 1.84 -10.05
CA ARG A 449 -16.15 1.80 -10.48
C ARG A 449 -17.06 1.29 -9.36
N GLU A 450 -16.70 0.20 -8.69
CA GLU A 450 -17.48 -0.35 -7.58
C GLU A 450 -17.62 0.66 -6.42
N ARG A 451 -16.53 1.34 -6.04
CA ARG A 451 -16.58 2.40 -5.02
C ARG A 451 -17.50 3.55 -5.42
N PHE A 452 -17.50 3.93 -6.70
CA PHE A 452 -18.37 4.96 -7.23
C PHE A 452 -19.85 4.52 -7.19
N GLU A 453 -20.16 3.30 -7.65
CA GLU A 453 -21.50 2.73 -7.63
C GLU A 453 -22.03 2.61 -6.17
N GLN A 454 -21.20 2.13 -5.25
CA GLN A 454 -21.55 2.06 -3.82
C GLN A 454 -21.82 3.45 -3.22
N ARG A 455 -21.03 4.46 -3.61
CA ARG A 455 -21.27 5.85 -3.19
C ARG A 455 -22.58 6.38 -3.72
N GLN A 456 -22.88 6.15 -4.99
CA GLN A 456 -24.16 6.57 -5.60
C GLN A 456 -25.36 5.87 -4.96
N ALA A 457 -25.25 4.56 -4.73
CA ALA A 457 -26.30 3.79 -4.07
C ALA A 457 -26.57 4.32 -2.64
N ARG A 458 -25.51 4.72 -1.91
CA ARG A 458 -25.65 5.34 -0.58
C ARG A 458 -26.37 6.68 -0.65
N LEU A 459 -25.98 7.55 -1.58
CA LEU A 459 -26.63 8.86 -1.76
C LEU A 459 -28.10 8.70 -2.11
N ARG A 460 -28.45 7.77 -3.01
CA ARG A 460 -29.82 7.48 -3.41
C ARG A 460 -30.68 6.99 -2.22
N ARG A 461 -30.15 6.05 -1.41
CA ARG A 461 -30.83 5.61 -0.18
C ARG A 461 -31.03 6.73 0.83
N ASP A 462 -30.07 7.64 0.96
CA ASP A 462 -30.19 8.79 1.85
C ASP A 462 -31.24 9.79 1.35
N GLU A 463 -31.36 9.99 0.04
CA GLU A 463 -32.40 10.80 -0.59
C GLU A 463 -33.80 10.17 -0.39
N GLU A 464 -33.95 8.87 -0.65
CA GLU A 464 -35.17 8.10 -0.44
C GLU A 464 -35.64 8.15 1.03
N ARG A 465 -34.68 7.96 1.97
CA ARG A 465 -34.97 8.08 3.41
C ARG A 465 -35.48 9.48 3.77
N ARG A 466 -34.79 10.53 3.26
CA ARG A 466 -35.22 11.91 3.50
C ARG A 466 -36.58 12.21 2.87
N ALA A 467 -36.88 11.65 1.71
CA ALA A 467 -38.18 11.78 1.06
C ALA A 467 -39.26 11.07 1.87
N ALA A 468 -38.99 9.84 2.34
CA ALA A 468 -39.93 9.09 3.21
C ALA A 468 -40.18 9.81 4.54
N GLU A 469 -39.16 10.37 5.18
CA GLU A 469 -39.30 11.18 6.39
C GLU A 469 -40.16 12.43 6.16
N ARG A 470 -39.98 13.11 5.01
CA ARG A 470 -40.81 14.27 4.63
C ARG A 470 -42.27 13.86 4.39
N ALA A 471 -42.50 12.74 3.70
CA ALA A 471 -43.84 12.19 3.46
C ALA A 471 -44.54 11.84 4.78
N GLN A 472 -43.87 11.13 5.70
CA GLN A 472 -44.41 10.82 7.02
C GLN A 472 -44.74 12.07 7.87
N ARG A 473 -43.89 13.11 7.81
CA ARG A 473 -44.17 14.38 8.49
C ARG A 473 -45.38 15.09 7.88
N ALA A 474 -45.54 15.07 6.56
CA ALA A 474 -46.66 15.64 5.86
C ALA A 474 -47.97 14.89 6.20
N GLU A 475 -47.91 13.56 6.21
CA GLU A 475 -49.05 12.71 6.60
C GLU A 475 -49.49 12.94 8.06
N LYS A 476 -48.52 12.95 9.00
CA LYS A 476 -48.82 13.29 10.41
C LYS A 476 -49.43 14.70 10.57
N ALA A 477 -48.94 15.65 9.77
CA ALA A 477 -49.51 17.01 9.79
C ALA A 477 -50.91 17.05 9.18
N ALA A 478 -51.22 16.25 8.15
CA ALA A 478 -52.55 16.12 7.55
C ALA A 478 -53.50 15.46 8.51
N LEU A 479 -53.13 14.35 9.18
CA LEU A 479 -53.93 13.69 10.21
C LEU A 479 -54.22 14.61 11.41
N ALA A 480 -53.23 15.38 11.86
CA ALA A 480 -53.45 16.35 12.94
C ALA A 480 -54.40 17.46 12.54
N ARG A 481 -54.40 17.93 11.29
CA ARG A 481 -55.36 18.90 10.76
C ARG A 481 -56.77 18.31 10.65
N ALA A 482 -56.91 17.06 10.19
CA ALA A 482 -58.19 16.36 10.11
C ALA A 482 -58.79 16.16 11.51
N ALA A 483 -57.98 15.69 12.47
CA ALA A 483 -58.45 15.53 13.86
C ALA A 483 -58.82 16.86 14.55
N GLN A 484 -58.23 17.96 14.11
CA GLN A 484 -58.61 19.30 14.60
C GLN A 484 -59.92 19.77 13.98
N ALA A 485 -60.15 19.50 12.69
CA ALA A 485 -61.40 19.78 11.99
C ALA A 485 -62.56 18.97 12.59
N GLU A 486 -62.38 17.66 12.84
CA GLU A 486 -63.37 16.82 13.51
C GLU A 486 -63.76 17.30 14.96
N ARG A 487 -62.72 17.84 15.70
CA ARG A 487 -62.99 18.44 17.03
C ARG A 487 -63.70 19.77 16.94
N GLU A 488 -63.56 20.52 15.87
CA GLU A 488 -64.28 21.77 15.62
C GLU A 488 -65.78 21.51 15.19
N GLU A 489 -66.06 20.39 14.47
CA GLU A 489 -67.37 19.95 14.09
C GLU A 489 -68.15 19.29 15.25
N ALA A 490 -67.44 18.65 16.21
CA ALA A 490 -68.11 17.96 17.35
C ALA A 490 -68.43 18.86 18.56
N ALA A 491 -68.20 20.17 18.49
CA ALA A 491 -68.51 21.08 19.57
C ALA A 491 -70.05 21.47 19.57
N PRO A 492 -70.78 21.25 20.66
CA PRO A 492 -72.21 21.53 20.69
C PRO A 492 -72.51 23.04 20.55
N ALA A 493 -73.45 23.35 19.66
CA ALA A 493 -73.97 24.70 19.40
C ALA A 493 -74.71 25.26 20.59
N THR A 494 -74.04 26.04 21.45
CA THR A 494 -74.67 26.91 22.40
C THR A 494 -74.18 28.35 22.23
N ALA A 495 -75.02 29.13 21.59
CA ALA A 495 -75.25 30.54 21.70
C ALA A 495 -74.07 31.49 22.01
N VAL A 496 -73.23 31.72 21.07
CA VAL A 496 -72.62 33.02 20.74
C VAL A 496 -72.23 32.93 19.26
N ASP A 497 -72.53 33.96 18.47
CA ASP A 497 -72.31 33.99 17.03
C ASP A 497 -70.82 33.56 16.72
N PRO A 498 -70.60 32.39 16.09
CA PRO A 498 -69.28 31.83 15.90
C PRO A 498 -68.41 32.72 15.04
N VAL A 499 -69.01 33.60 14.25
CA VAL A 499 -68.28 34.53 13.37
C VAL A 499 -67.68 35.69 14.18
N GLN A 500 -68.43 36.21 15.21
CA GLN A 500 -67.85 37.25 16.06
C GLN A 500 -66.78 36.73 17.01
N ALA A 501 -66.93 35.55 17.57
CA ALA A 501 -65.93 34.92 18.41
C ALA A 501 -64.63 34.49 17.58
N ALA A 502 -64.83 34.13 16.32
CA ALA A 502 -63.66 33.87 15.40
C ALA A 502 -63.02 35.17 15.00
N ILE A 503 -63.77 36.25 14.79
CA ILE A 503 -63.16 37.56 14.47
C ILE A 503 -62.41 38.15 15.66
N GLU A 504 -62.98 38.01 16.91
CA GLU A 504 -62.26 38.45 18.10
C GLU A 504 -61.02 37.60 18.42
N ARG A 505 -61.12 36.29 18.26
CA ARG A 505 -59.90 35.40 18.35
C ARG A 505 -58.90 35.67 17.26
N ALA A 506 -59.30 35.94 16.03
CA ALA A 506 -58.47 36.37 14.95
C ALA A 506 -57.85 37.75 15.19
N ARG A 507 -58.60 38.70 15.75
CA ARG A 507 -58.08 40.01 16.15
C ARG A 507 -57.17 39.94 17.35
N ALA A 508 -57.43 39.12 18.36
CA ALA A 508 -56.52 38.86 19.48
C ALA A 508 -55.25 38.14 19.07
N ARG A 509 -55.38 37.12 18.19
CA ARG A 509 -54.17 36.49 17.56
C ARG A 509 -53.40 37.44 16.66
N LYS A 510 -54.05 38.31 15.91
CA LYS A 510 -53.40 39.31 15.07
C LYS A 510 -52.71 40.41 15.88
N GLN A 511 -53.27 40.75 17.05
CA GLN A 511 -52.63 41.70 18.00
C GLN A 511 -51.46 41.06 18.77
N ALA A 512 -51.59 39.82 19.22
CA ALA A 512 -50.51 39.07 19.86
C ALA A 512 -49.42 38.63 18.87
N GLY A 513 -49.81 38.32 17.59
CA GLY A 513 -48.85 37.93 16.54
C GLY A 513 -48.07 39.10 15.95
N SER A 514 -48.64 40.32 15.96
CA SER A 514 -47.97 41.47 15.33
C SER A 514 -46.71 41.92 16.04
N GLY A 515 -46.62 41.79 17.35
CA GLY A 515 -45.42 42.15 18.11
C GLY A 515 -44.25 41.15 17.87
N SER A 516 -44.56 39.87 17.88
CA SER A 516 -43.57 38.80 17.64
C SER A 516 -43.11 38.72 16.18
N GLU A 517 -44.04 38.95 15.20
CA GLU A 517 -43.67 39.00 13.79
C GLU A 517 -42.90 40.27 13.45
N ARG A 518 -43.26 41.39 14.01
CA ARG A 518 -42.53 42.65 13.86
C ARG A 518 -41.12 42.54 14.44
N LEU A 519 -40.95 41.92 15.60
CA LEU A 519 -39.66 41.67 16.20
C LEU A 519 -38.83 40.69 15.38
N LYS A 520 -39.42 39.62 14.80
CA LYS A 520 -38.74 38.69 13.89
C LYS A 520 -38.30 39.38 12.62
N ARG A 521 -39.11 40.24 12.01
CA ARG A 521 -38.75 41.03 10.84
C ARG A 521 -37.59 41.96 11.12
N LEU A 522 -37.61 42.72 12.22
CA LEU A 522 -36.51 43.60 12.62
C LEU A 522 -35.22 42.86 12.92
N LYS A 523 -35.30 41.65 13.50
CA LYS A 523 -34.13 40.77 13.68
C LYS A 523 -33.52 40.32 12.36
N ILE A 524 -34.35 40.01 11.37
CA ILE A 524 -33.90 39.62 10.02
C ILE A 524 -33.29 40.83 9.30
N GLU A 525 -33.93 42.01 9.36
CA GLU A 525 -33.41 43.24 8.75
C GLU A 525 -32.09 43.67 9.34
N ALA A 526 -31.94 43.69 10.65
CA ALA A 526 -30.69 43.99 11.32
C ALA A 526 -29.59 42.99 10.97
N SER A 527 -29.91 41.68 10.89
CA SER A 527 -28.98 40.66 10.45
C SER A 527 -28.52 40.84 9.00
N MET A 528 -29.45 41.15 8.09
CA MET A 528 -29.15 41.38 6.68
C MET A 528 -28.31 42.64 6.48
N ALA A 529 -28.57 43.74 7.18
CA ALA A 529 -27.81 44.98 7.13
C ALA A 529 -26.35 44.78 7.61
N ARG A 530 -26.16 44.04 8.72
CA ARG A 530 -24.80 43.66 9.20
C ARG A 530 -24.04 42.79 8.21
N VAL A 531 -24.71 41.86 7.54
CA VAL A 531 -24.07 41.00 6.51
C VAL A 531 -23.67 41.83 5.29
N ALA A 532 -24.51 42.76 4.85
CA ALA A 532 -24.21 43.66 3.73
C ALA A 532 -23.03 44.56 4.05
N LEU A 533 -22.99 45.17 5.24
CA LEU A 533 -21.87 45.98 5.72
C LEU A 533 -20.56 45.17 5.72
N LYS A 534 -20.57 43.97 6.32
CA LYS A 534 -19.41 43.11 6.39
C LYS A 534 -18.87 42.67 5.05
N LYS A 535 -19.76 42.52 4.05
CA LYS A 535 -19.39 42.23 2.67
C LYS A 535 -18.76 43.44 1.97
N ALA A 536 -19.26 44.63 2.18
CA ALA A 536 -18.72 45.85 1.64
C ALA A 536 -17.36 46.21 2.28
N GLU A 537 -17.22 46.07 3.59
CA GLU A 537 -15.94 46.24 4.30
C GLU A 537 -14.86 45.28 3.79
N LYS A 538 -15.26 44.01 3.47
CA LYS A 538 -14.32 43.05 2.87
C LYS A 538 -13.94 43.40 1.43
N GLN A 539 -14.85 44.03 0.67
CA GLN A 539 -14.56 44.50 -0.68
C GLN A 539 -13.66 45.74 -0.66
N LEU A 540 -13.83 46.62 0.31
CA LEU A 540 -12.97 47.78 0.53
C LEU A 540 -11.51 47.36 0.81
N LEU A 541 -11.29 46.27 1.56
CA LEU A 541 -9.94 45.72 1.82
C LEU A 541 -9.26 45.17 0.55
N SER A 542 -10.02 44.86 -0.48
CA SER A 542 -9.46 44.35 -1.75
C SER A 542 -9.38 45.43 -2.86
N HIS A 543 -10.18 46.50 -2.79
CA HIS A 543 -10.23 47.58 -3.76
C HIS A 543 -10.53 48.89 -3.04
N ASP A 544 -9.51 49.67 -2.78
CA ASP A 544 -9.61 50.95 -2.04
C ASP A 544 -9.96 52.09 -3.04
N THR A 545 -11.27 52.36 -3.17
CA THR A 545 -11.77 53.42 -4.03
C THR A 545 -12.69 54.38 -3.27
N PRO A 546 -12.73 55.70 -3.58
CA PRO A 546 -13.60 56.67 -2.92
C PRO A 546 -15.08 56.29 -2.93
N GLU A 547 -15.55 55.64 -4.01
CA GLU A 547 -16.93 55.19 -4.16
C GLU A 547 -17.28 54.06 -3.16
N GLN A 548 -16.30 53.18 -2.88
CA GLN A 548 -16.51 52.10 -1.90
C GLN A 548 -16.49 52.59 -0.46
N HIS A 549 -15.72 53.60 -0.14
CA HIS A 549 -15.80 54.30 1.16
C HIS A 549 -17.19 54.88 1.40
N GLY A 550 -17.80 55.52 0.35
CA GLY A 550 -19.16 56.02 0.43
C GLY A 550 -20.19 54.92 0.68
N LEU A 551 -20.09 53.80 -0.03
CA LEU A 551 -20.98 52.66 0.12
C LEU A 551 -20.89 52.00 1.51
N VAL A 552 -19.68 51.87 2.06
CA VAL A 552 -19.47 51.33 3.42
C VAL A 552 -20.05 52.29 4.46
N ALA A 553 -19.92 53.62 4.29
CA ALA A 553 -20.51 54.59 5.22
C ALA A 553 -22.06 54.52 5.18
N GLU A 554 -22.68 54.41 4.01
CA GLU A 554 -24.12 54.25 3.87
C GLU A 554 -24.65 52.95 4.49
N LEU A 555 -23.97 51.82 4.26
CA LEU A 555 -24.35 50.52 4.81
C LEU A 555 -24.10 50.48 6.33
N ARG A 556 -23.16 51.20 6.86
CA ARG A 556 -22.90 51.35 8.30
C ARG A 556 -24.07 52.12 8.96
N ALA A 557 -24.47 53.24 8.39
CA ALA A 557 -25.63 54.01 8.88
C ALA A 557 -26.93 53.21 8.81
N ALA A 558 -27.11 52.40 7.74
CA ALA A 558 -28.27 51.51 7.61
C ALA A 558 -28.25 50.36 8.64
N ALA A 559 -27.09 49.80 8.96
CA ALA A 559 -26.98 48.77 9.98
C ALA A 559 -27.22 49.33 11.41
N GLU A 560 -26.71 50.50 11.72
CA GLU A 560 -26.96 51.18 12.99
C GLU A 560 -28.45 51.56 13.17
N ALA A 561 -29.09 52.02 12.11
CA ALA A 561 -30.51 52.33 12.11
C ALA A 561 -31.42 51.08 12.34
N ALA A 562 -31.06 49.95 11.69
CA ALA A 562 -31.77 48.69 11.89
C ALA A 562 -31.55 48.09 13.28
N ASP A 563 -30.36 48.22 13.84
CA ASP A 563 -30.05 47.79 15.21
C ASP A 563 -30.75 48.63 16.25
N LYS A 564 -30.85 49.94 16.04
CA LYS A 564 -31.61 50.84 16.89
C LYS A 564 -33.11 50.53 16.85
N ALA A 565 -33.68 50.31 15.66
CA ALA A 565 -35.10 49.93 15.51
C ALA A 565 -35.42 48.57 16.19
N LEU A 566 -34.49 47.64 16.18
CA LEU A 566 -34.61 46.37 16.89
C LEU A 566 -34.55 46.57 18.40
N ALA A 567 -33.60 47.38 18.90
CA ALA A 567 -33.46 47.68 20.32
C ALA A 567 -34.70 48.42 20.87
N ASP A 568 -35.25 49.42 20.15
CA ASP A 568 -36.48 50.14 20.48
C ASP A 568 -37.69 49.24 20.52
N ALA A 569 -37.77 48.25 19.61
CA ALA A 569 -38.86 47.25 19.58
C ALA A 569 -38.70 46.23 20.72
N GLU A 570 -37.51 45.86 21.13
CA GLU A 570 -37.26 44.97 22.26
C GLU A 570 -37.53 45.68 23.61
N ALA A 571 -37.28 47.00 23.71
CA ALA A 571 -37.56 47.80 24.89
C ALA A 571 -39.06 48.09 25.10
N SER A 572 -39.86 48.06 24.04
CA SER A 572 -41.32 48.35 24.10
C SER A 572 -42.18 47.13 24.46
N LEU A 573 -41.59 45.97 24.77
CA LEU A 573 -42.32 44.78 25.22
C LEU A 573 -42.63 44.89 26.74
N PRO A 574 -43.91 44.61 27.17
CA PRO A 574 -44.27 44.61 28.58
C PRO A 574 -43.50 43.56 29.38
N ARG A 575 -42.91 43.98 30.48
CA ARG A 575 -42.20 43.12 31.45
C ARG A 575 -43.18 42.65 32.56
N ASP A 576 -44.20 41.86 32.22
CA ASP A 576 -44.96 41.18 33.25
C ASP A 576 -45.71 39.97 32.69
N LEU A 577 -45.20 38.79 33.02
CA LEU A 577 -45.97 37.56 33.15
C LEU A 577 -45.31 36.67 34.20
N PRO A 578 -46.10 36.07 35.13
CA PRO A 578 -45.55 35.35 36.27
C PRO A 578 -44.93 34.01 35.88
N SER A 579 -43.83 33.69 36.58
CA SER A 579 -43.06 32.48 36.44
C SER A 579 -43.84 31.23 36.79
N ALA A 580 -43.97 30.30 35.84
CA ALA A 580 -44.30 28.90 36.11
C ALA A 580 -43.02 28.13 36.50
N PRO A 581 -43.09 27.08 37.33
CA PRO A 581 -41.94 26.39 37.88
C PRO A 581 -41.16 25.64 36.80
N PRO A 582 -39.82 25.47 36.94
CA PRO A 582 -38.95 24.98 35.89
C PRO A 582 -39.17 23.48 35.63
N ALA A 583 -39.48 23.16 34.39
CA ALA A 583 -39.46 21.79 33.88
C ALA A 583 -38.04 21.45 33.41
N ALA A 584 -37.57 20.27 33.74
CA ALA A 584 -36.24 19.72 33.60
C ALA A 584 -35.78 19.48 32.14
N LEU A 585 -35.98 20.46 31.25
CA LEU A 585 -35.66 20.37 29.81
C LEU A 585 -34.65 21.42 29.31
N ASP A 586 -34.24 22.36 30.20
CA ASP A 586 -33.37 23.49 29.77
C ASP A 586 -31.87 23.25 29.94
N ASP A 587 -31.46 22.36 30.85
CA ASP A 587 -30.01 22.14 31.14
C ASP A 587 -29.24 21.57 29.96
N GLU A 588 -29.83 20.73 29.14
CA GLU A 588 -29.17 20.16 27.95
C GLU A 588 -29.05 21.18 26.81
N ALA A 589 -30.00 22.10 26.70
CA ALA A 589 -29.96 23.18 25.71
C ALA A 589 -28.94 24.24 26.10
N GLU A 590 -28.83 24.58 27.38
CA GLU A 590 -27.82 25.50 27.91
C GLU A 590 -26.43 24.91 27.84
N LEU A 591 -26.23 23.64 28.13
CA LEU A 591 -24.93 22.94 27.96
C LEU A 591 -24.51 22.89 26.50
N LYS A 592 -25.44 22.65 25.58
CA LYS A 592 -25.16 22.68 24.12
C LYS A 592 -24.75 24.09 23.66
N LYS A 593 -25.37 25.12 24.19
CA LYS A 593 -25.11 26.53 23.89
C LYS A 593 -23.75 26.95 24.43
N ALA A 594 -23.40 26.56 25.66
CA ALA A 594 -22.09 26.85 26.28
C ALA A 594 -20.95 26.13 25.55
N LYS A 595 -21.15 24.87 25.11
CA LYS A 595 -20.19 24.15 24.25
C LYS A 595 -19.93 24.84 22.92
N ALA A 596 -20.97 25.35 22.28
CA ALA A 596 -20.86 26.08 21.03
C ALA A 596 -20.14 27.43 21.21
N GLN A 597 -20.42 28.15 22.31
CA GLN A 597 -19.77 29.43 22.63
C GLN A 597 -18.26 29.26 22.94
N ALA A 598 -17.90 28.29 23.75
CA ALA A 598 -16.50 27.98 24.04
C ALA A 598 -15.71 27.56 22.76
N ALA A 599 -16.34 26.79 21.88
CA ALA A 599 -15.73 26.41 20.61
C ALA A 599 -15.53 27.61 19.66
N MET A 600 -16.48 28.55 19.62
CA MET A 600 -16.38 29.76 18.80
C MET A 600 -15.29 30.70 19.33
N ALA A 601 -15.22 30.94 20.63
CA ALA A 601 -14.21 31.78 21.26
C ALA A 601 -12.78 31.26 21.00
N ARG A 602 -12.55 29.94 21.17
CA ARG A 602 -11.27 29.29 20.81
C ARG A 602 -10.93 29.45 19.34
N ALA A 603 -11.90 29.29 18.44
CA ALA A 603 -11.68 29.43 17.01
C ALA A 603 -11.33 30.89 16.62
N GLN A 604 -11.88 31.86 17.33
CA GLN A 604 -11.63 33.29 17.10
C GLN A 604 -10.23 33.67 17.61
N LEU A 605 -9.83 33.24 18.81
CA LEU A 605 -8.48 33.41 19.32
C LEU A 605 -7.43 32.84 18.37
N LYS A 606 -7.61 31.58 17.94
CA LYS A 606 -6.67 30.91 17.02
C LYS A 606 -6.57 31.58 15.65
N ARG A 607 -7.64 32.23 15.18
CA ARG A 607 -7.62 33.01 13.93
C ARG A 607 -6.84 34.28 14.09
N SER A 608 -7.00 34.98 15.21
CA SER A 608 -6.29 36.25 15.52
C SER A 608 -4.82 35.99 15.79
N GLU A 609 -4.45 34.94 16.51
CA GLU A 609 -3.05 34.50 16.67
C GLU A 609 -2.38 34.20 15.32
N LYS A 610 -3.07 33.51 14.42
CA LYS A 610 -2.56 33.25 13.06
C LYS A 610 -2.46 34.51 12.19
N ALA A 611 -3.36 35.47 12.38
CA ALA A 611 -3.37 36.70 11.59
C ALA A 611 -2.29 37.69 12.04
N PHE A 612 -1.93 37.71 13.33
CA PHE A 612 -0.97 38.66 13.91
C PHE A 612 0.48 38.15 13.92
N GLY A 613 0.73 36.83 13.63
CA GLY A 613 2.06 36.24 13.54
C GLY A 613 2.83 36.19 14.87
N GLU A 614 4.15 35.87 14.78
CA GLU A 614 4.99 35.63 15.97
C GLU A 614 5.43 36.90 16.74
N ALA A 615 5.24 38.09 16.16
CA ALA A 615 5.62 39.37 16.81
C ALA A 615 4.50 40.43 16.72
N PRO A 616 3.37 40.28 17.43
CA PRO A 616 2.27 41.22 17.39
C PRO A 616 2.60 42.56 18.03
N GLY A 617 2.11 43.65 17.43
CA GLY A 617 2.22 45.00 17.98
C GLY A 617 1.44 45.21 19.31
N ALA A 618 1.61 46.35 19.99
CA ALA A 618 0.99 46.57 21.30
C ALA A 618 -0.54 46.46 21.29
N GLU A 619 -1.24 47.03 20.30
CA GLU A 619 -2.70 46.93 20.15
C GLU A 619 -3.16 45.52 19.82
N GLN A 620 -2.40 44.79 19.02
CA GLN A 620 -2.71 43.41 18.68
C GLN A 620 -2.53 42.46 19.87
N ARG A 621 -1.57 42.72 20.77
CA ARG A 621 -1.44 41.98 22.05
C ARG A 621 -2.63 42.22 22.95
N ALA A 622 -3.08 43.48 23.11
CA ALA A 622 -4.28 43.79 23.87
C ALA A 622 -5.52 43.02 23.35
N THR A 623 -5.70 42.98 22.05
CA THR A 623 -6.79 42.21 21.41
C THR A 623 -6.66 40.69 21.66
N LEU A 624 -5.47 40.12 21.64
CA LEU A 624 -5.24 38.72 21.97
C LEU A 624 -5.54 38.40 23.43
N ASP A 625 -5.18 39.32 24.35
CA ASP A 625 -5.43 39.14 25.77
C ASP A 625 -6.92 39.26 26.11
N GLU A 626 -7.69 40.12 25.42
CA GLU A 626 -9.15 40.17 25.52
C GLU A 626 -9.79 38.88 25.04
N LEU A 627 -9.35 38.33 23.91
CA LEU A 627 -9.85 37.07 23.38
C LEU A 627 -9.50 35.86 24.26
N ARG A 628 -8.33 35.87 24.91
CA ARG A 628 -7.95 34.85 25.90
C ARG A 628 -8.85 34.89 27.13
N ALA A 629 -9.12 36.08 27.64
CA ALA A 629 -10.04 36.27 28.75
C ALA A 629 -11.48 35.86 28.39
N GLU A 630 -11.91 36.02 27.14
CA GLU A 630 -13.21 35.54 26.65
C GLU A 630 -13.27 34.03 26.59
N VAL A 631 -12.22 33.37 26.12
CA VAL A 631 -12.10 31.89 26.10
C VAL A 631 -12.18 31.35 27.53
N GLU A 632 -11.45 31.92 28.50
CA GLU A 632 -11.50 31.52 29.91
C GLU A 632 -12.90 31.66 30.53
N ARG A 633 -13.60 32.73 30.22
CA ARG A 633 -14.98 32.93 30.71
C ARG A 633 -15.96 31.89 30.14
N CYS A 634 -15.85 31.59 28.86
CA CYS A 634 -16.67 30.59 28.22
C CYS A 634 -16.37 29.18 28.73
N GLU A 635 -15.11 28.86 28.98
CA GLU A 635 -14.67 27.57 29.54
C GLU A 635 -15.08 27.42 31.03
N ALA A 636 -14.98 28.45 31.82
CA ALA A 636 -15.47 28.44 33.21
C ALA A 636 -17.00 28.23 33.30
N THR A 637 -17.74 28.84 32.37
CA THR A 637 -19.21 28.63 32.25
C THR A 637 -19.53 27.22 31.85
N LEU A 638 -18.84 26.66 30.87
CA LEU A 638 -19.01 25.27 30.44
C LEU A 638 -18.68 24.29 31.56
N ALA A 639 -17.57 24.47 32.27
CA ALA A 639 -17.17 23.61 33.39
C ALA A 639 -18.13 23.67 34.58
N ARG A 640 -18.83 24.82 34.79
CA ARG A 640 -19.91 24.93 35.77
C ARG A 640 -21.11 24.13 35.40
N LEU A 641 -21.59 24.22 34.15
CA LEU A 641 -22.73 23.48 33.63
C LEU A 641 -22.49 21.97 33.54
N GLU A 642 -21.27 21.55 33.22
CA GLU A 642 -20.87 20.13 33.18
C GLU A 642 -20.82 19.49 34.59
N ARG A 643 -20.56 20.26 35.64
CA ARG A 643 -20.60 19.78 37.05
C ARG A 643 -22.04 19.56 37.56
N HIS A 644 -23.03 20.25 37.00
CA HIS A 644 -24.45 20.18 37.42
C HIS A 644 -25.29 19.25 36.54
N ALA A 645 -24.72 18.71 35.44
CA ALA A 645 -25.42 17.75 34.61
C ALA A 645 -25.55 16.38 35.31
N PRO A 646 -26.75 15.77 35.33
CA PRO A 646 -26.93 14.47 35.96
C PRO A 646 -26.12 13.40 35.23
N LYS A 647 -25.40 12.54 36.00
CA LYS A 647 -24.71 11.36 35.45
C LYS A 647 -25.71 10.44 34.79
N PRO A 648 -25.44 9.98 33.55
CA PRO A 648 -26.34 9.03 32.89
C PRO A 648 -26.35 7.68 33.63
N ALA A 649 -27.55 7.13 33.80
CA ALA A 649 -27.78 5.79 34.33
C ALA A 649 -27.26 4.71 33.38
N ALA A 650 -26.80 3.59 33.94
CA ALA A 650 -26.15 2.48 33.25
C ALA A 650 -27.11 1.63 32.37
N PRO A 651 -26.61 0.68 31.56
CA PRO A 651 -26.84 0.67 30.11
C PRO A 651 -27.81 -0.44 29.65
N GLY A 652 -28.46 -0.20 28.57
CA GLY A 652 -29.12 -1.19 27.74
C GLY A 652 -29.33 -0.61 26.34
N ASP A 653 -28.33 -0.74 25.53
CA ASP A 653 -28.28 -0.63 24.07
C ASP A 653 -26.96 0.02 23.55
N ASP A 654 -25.82 -0.35 24.15
CA ASP A 654 -24.54 0.36 23.98
C ASP A 654 -23.76 0.01 22.71
N GLY A 655 -24.05 -1.09 22.01
CA GLY A 655 -23.27 -1.51 20.84
C GLY A 655 -23.40 -0.53 19.65
N GLN A 656 -24.62 -0.07 19.34
CA GLN A 656 -24.83 0.85 18.22
C GLN A 656 -24.34 2.28 18.49
N ALA A 657 -24.42 2.73 19.75
CA ALA A 657 -23.91 4.03 20.14
C ALA A 657 -22.36 4.07 20.16
N ALA A 658 -21.71 3.00 20.59
CA ALA A 658 -20.28 2.84 20.54
C ALA A 658 -19.75 2.80 19.10
N LEU A 659 -20.39 2.02 18.23
CA LEU A 659 -20.07 1.94 16.80
C LEU A 659 -20.22 3.30 16.09
N LYS A 660 -21.28 4.05 16.41
CA LYS A 660 -21.49 5.39 15.85
C LYS A 660 -20.41 6.39 16.30
N ARG A 661 -19.99 6.33 17.57
CA ARG A 661 -18.92 7.16 18.12
C ARG A 661 -17.57 6.82 17.45
N ALA A 662 -17.24 5.55 17.33
CA ALA A 662 -16.01 5.08 16.68
C ALA A 662 -15.93 5.52 15.20
N LYS A 663 -17.04 5.42 14.44
CA LYS A 663 -17.12 5.92 13.05
C LYS A 663 -16.91 7.42 12.93
N ILE A 664 -17.48 8.21 13.83
CA ILE A 664 -17.29 9.68 13.85
C ILE A 664 -15.85 10.04 14.21
N ALA A 665 -15.26 9.37 15.19
CA ALA A 665 -13.87 9.57 15.59
C ALA A 665 -12.90 9.28 14.44
N LEU A 666 -13.08 8.16 13.74
CA LEU A 666 -12.26 7.77 12.58
C LEU A 666 -12.31 8.82 11.46
N VAL A 667 -13.51 9.31 11.12
CA VAL A 667 -13.67 10.35 10.08
C VAL A 667 -12.97 11.65 10.50
N GLY A 668 -13.06 12.02 11.78
CA GLY A 668 -12.38 13.20 12.32
C GLY A 668 -10.85 13.09 12.24
N LYS A 669 -10.29 11.93 12.61
CA LYS A 669 -8.83 11.69 12.54
C LYS A 669 -8.30 11.64 11.10
N ARG A 670 -9.02 11.02 10.17
CA ARG A 670 -8.69 11.06 8.72
C ARG A 670 -8.71 12.48 8.16
N ALA A 671 -9.67 13.30 8.56
CA ALA A 671 -9.75 14.68 8.12
C ALA A 671 -8.59 15.53 8.70
N ALA A 672 -8.21 15.30 9.97
CA ALA A 672 -7.10 15.97 10.62
C ALA A 672 -5.76 15.64 9.95
N LEU A 673 -5.49 14.35 9.68
CA LEU A 673 -4.29 13.90 8.98
C LEU A 673 -4.20 14.53 7.58
N LYS A 674 -5.26 14.43 6.79
CA LYS A 674 -5.31 15.03 5.45
C LYS A 674 -5.07 16.54 5.44
N LYS A 675 -5.57 17.24 6.47
CA LYS A 675 -5.35 18.68 6.62
C LYS A 675 -3.91 19.01 7.00
N ALA A 676 -3.28 18.20 7.85
CA ALA A 676 -1.89 18.34 8.23
C ALA A 676 -0.94 18.05 7.04
N GLU A 677 -1.22 17.01 6.24
CA GLU A 677 -0.50 16.70 4.99
C GLU A 677 -0.58 17.85 3.98
N GLN A 678 -1.76 18.49 3.83
CA GLN A 678 -1.93 19.64 2.94
C GLN A 678 -1.27 20.93 3.47
N ALA A 679 -1.06 21.03 4.76
CA ALA A 679 -0.46 22.20 5.41
C ALA A 679 1.07 22.11 5.50
N GLY A 680 1.70 21.00 5.10
CA GLY A 680 3.15 20.80 5.17
C GLY A 680 3.70 20.84 6.60
N VAL A 681 2.98 20.29 7.56
CA VAL A 681 3.37 20.24 8.97
C VAL A 681 4.53 19.26 9.17
N MET A 682 5.37 19.47 10.19
CA MET A 682 6.55 18.66 10.50
C MET A 682 6.20 17.16 10.66
N ASP A 683 7.09 16.28 10.20
CA ASP A 683 6.87 14.82 10.14
C ASP A 683 6.51 14.21 11.50
N SER A 684 7.03 14.73 12.61
CA SER A 684 6.69 14.27 13.97
C SER A 684 5.21 14.45 14.33
N GLU A 685 4.57 15.51 13.85
CA GLU A 685 3.14 15.73 14.07
C GLU A 685 2.28 14.89 13.11
N LEU A 686 2.77 14.62 11.91
CA LEU A 686 2.14 13.68 10.96
C LEU A 686 2.17 12.24 11.51
N GLU A 687 3.26 11.81 12.11
CA GLU A 687 3.36 10.49 12.76
C GLU A 687 2.42 10.37 13.97
N ARG A 688 2.33 11.40 14.80
CA ARG A 688 1.36 11.44 15.89
C ARG A 688 -0.08 11.27 15.38
N LEU A 689 -0.45 12.01 14.33
CA LEU A 689 -1.78 11.93 13.73
C LEU A 689 -2.06 10.59 13.05
N ARG A 690 -1.03 9.95 12.46
CA ARG A 690 -1.12 8.58 11.93
C ARG A 690 -1.33 7.55 13.04
N GLY A 691 -0.62 7.69 14.16
CA GLY A 691 -0.82 6.85 15.35
C GLY A 691 -2.24 6.99 15.93
N GLU A 692 -2.75 8.21 16.01
CA GLU A 692 -4.12 8.48 16.44
C GLU A 692 -5.18 7.93 15.47
N LEU A 693 -4.90 7.92 14.16
CA LEU A 693 -5.76 7.31 13.15
C LEU A 693 -5.80 5.78 13.30
N GLN A 694 -4.65 5.15 13.49
CA GLN A 694 -4.58 3.70 13.71
C GLN A 694 -5.26 3.26 15.01
N ALA A 695 -5.18 4.08 16.07
CA ALA A 695 -5.93 3.83 17.30
C ALA A 695 -7.45 3.89 17.04
N ALA A 696 -7.93 4.91 16.34
CA ALA A 696 -9.35 5.04 15.99
C ALA A 696 -9.85 3.93 15.04
N GLU A 697 -9.00 3.36 14.19
CA GLU A 697 -9.32 2.20 13.36
C GLU A 697 -9.47 0.93 14.20
N ARG A 698 -8.60 0.71 15.18
CA ARG A 698 -8.72 -0.41 16.14
C ARG A 698 -9.98 -0.31 16.98
N ASP A 699 -10.30 0.91 17.48
CA ASP A 699 -11.51 1.14 18.26
C ASP A 699 -12.78 0.89 17.43
N LEU A 700 -12.75 1.22 16.13
CA LEU A 700 -13.86 0.91 15.22
C LEU A 700 -14.04 -0.59 15.04
N HIS A 701 -12.95 -1.35 14.79
CA HIS A 701 -13.02 -2.79 14.65
C HIS A 701 -13.53 -3.47 15.94
N ALA A 702 -13.03 -3.05 17.09
CA ALA A 702 -13.52 -3.56 18.38
C ALA A 702 -15.02 -3.26 18.60
N ALA A 703 -15.50 -2.10 18.16
CA ALA A 703 -16.90 -1.74 18.25
C ALA A 703 -17.78 -2.48 17.20
N GLU A 704 -17.24 -2.83 16.04
CA GLU A 704 -17.90 -3.65 15.01
C GLU A 704 -18.03 -5.10 15.48
N ASP A 705 -16.99 -5.67 16.06
CA ASP A 705 -16.98 -7.03 16.63
C ASP A 705 -17.96 -7.13 17.80
N ALA A 706 -18.04 -6.12 18.67
CA ALA A 706 -18.97 -6.07 19.79
C ALA A 706 -20.45 -5.93 19.37
N CYS A 707 -20.71 -5.41 18.17
CA CYS A 707 -22.07 -5.24 17.64
C CYS A 707 -22.69 -6.50 17.01
N GLY A 708 -21.93 -7.58 16.78
CA GLY A 708 -22.42 -8.89 16.32
C GLY A 708 -23.19 -8.86 14.99
N LYS A 709 -22.93 -7.90 14.10
CA LYS A 709 -23.60 -7.85 12.80
C LYS A 709 -22.93 -8.81 11.82
N PRO A 710 -23.72 -9.70 11.16
CA PRO A 710 -23.17 -10.54 10.09
C PRO A 710 -22.65 -9.67 8.93
N ALA A 711 -21.60 -10.17 8.26
CA ALA A 711 -21.05 -9.53 7.08
C ALA A 711 -22.16 -9.27 6.04
N PRO A 712 -22.15 -8.12 5.32
CA PRO A 712 -23.20 -7.81 4.37
C PRO A 712 -23.21 -8.83 3.22
N GLU A 713 -24.37 -9.46 3.00
CA GLU A 713 -24.61 -10.30 1.83
C GLU A 713 -24.40 -9.49 0.54
N LEU A 714 -23.54 -10.00 -0.34
CA LEU A 714 -23.31 -9.44 -1.67
C LEU A 714 -24.53 -9.73 -2.56
N VAL A 715 -25.43 -8.80 -2.65
CA VAL A 715 -26.53 -8.85 -3.64
C VAL A 715 -25.95 -8.54 -5.02
N ARG A 716 -25.90 -9.56 -5.91
CA ARG A 716 -25.61 -9.38 -7.32
C ARG A 716 -26.73 -8.57 -7.98
N ILE A 717 -26.41 -7.35 -8.41
CA ILE A 717 -27.34 -6.54 -9.22
C ILE A 717 -27.06 -6.88 -10.69
N ASP A 718 -28.08 -7.34 -11.39
CA ASP A 718 -28.03 -7.59 -12.84
C ASP A 718 -27.73 -6.29 -13.59
N LYS A 719 -26.65 -6.27 -14.33
CA LYS A 719 -26.22 -5.16 -15.17
C LYS A 719 -27.04 -5.18 -16.47
N ARG A 720 -27.86 -4.16 -16.70
CA ARG A 720 -28.40 -3.91 -18.04
C ARG A 720 -27.21 -3.58 -18.97
N PRO A 721 -27.12 -4.20 -20.14
CA PRO A 721 -26.06 -3.87 -21.10
C PRO A 721 -26.21 -2.41 -21.53
N VAL A 722 -25.12 -1.67 -21.50
CA VAL A 722 -25.07 -0.32 -22.09
C VAL A 722 -25.23 -0.49 -23.59
N ASP A 723 -26.19 0.25 -24.18
CA ASP A 723 -26.42 0.27 -25.60
C ASP A 723 -25.11 0.43 -26.39
N PRO A 724 -24.84 -0.42 -27.40
CA PRO A 724 -23.62 -0.38 -28.18
C PRO A 724 -23.30 1.00 -28.77
N ARG A 725 -24.33 1.74 -29.20
CA ARG A 725 -24.19 3.08 -29.77
C ARG A 725 -23.74 4.11 -28.76
N THR A 726 -24.31 4.08 -27.56
CA THR A 726 -23.84 4.91 -26.44
C THR A 726 -22.38 4.62 -26.07
N ARG A 727 -21.96 3.36 -26.17
CA ARG A 727 -20.57 2.95 -25.92
C ARG A 727 -19.61 3.51 -26.98
N GLU A 728 -19.97 3.45 -28.25
CA GLU A 728 -19.20 4.01 -29.34
C GLU A 728 -19.04 5.52 -29.20
N LEU A 729 -20.15 6.25 -28.96
CA LEU A 729 -20.14 7.70 -28.80
C LEU A 729 -19.28 8.18 -27.60
N LYS A 730 -19.33 7.46 -26.47
CA LYS A 730 -18.46 7.72 -25.33
C LYS A 730 -16.99 7.44 -25.63
N THR A 731 -16.71 6.45 -26.45
CA THR A 731 -15.35 6.11 -26.87
C THR A 731 -14.80 7.18 -27.82
N GLU A 732 -15.59 7.63 -28.78
CA GLU A 732 -15.25 8.72 -29.70
C GLU A 732 -14.96 10.03 -28.94
N LEU A 733 -15.80 10.37 -27.96
CA LEU A 733 -15.61 11.54 -27.10
C LEU A 733 -14.29 11.44 -26.30
N ALA A 734 -13.96 10.26 -25.78
CA ALA A 734 -12.70 10.03 -25.05
C ALA A 734 -11.48 10.23 -25.97
N TYR A 735 -11.52 9.72 -27.20
CA TYR A 735 -10.45 9.91 -28.18
C TYR A 735 -10.32 11.38 -28.61
N ALA A 736 -11.42 12.07 -28.86
CA ALA A 736 -11.40 13.50 -29.22
C ALA A 736 -10.78 14.35 -28.10
N ARG A 737 -11.12 14.09 -26.83
CA ARG A 737 -10.51 14.77 -25.66
C ARG A 737 -9.01 14.46 -25.52
N ALA A 738 -8.61 13.21 -25.74
CA ALA A 738 -7.21 12.81 -25.67
C ALA A 738 -6.38 13.47 -26.79
N ALA A 739 -6.92 13.54 -28.02
CA ALA A 739 -6.26 14.16 -29.15
C ALA A 739 -6.06 15.68 -28.93
N LEU A 740 -7.08 16.39 -28.45
CA LEU A 740 -6.97 17.80 -28.10
C LEU A 740 -5.91 18.04 -27.01
N LYS A 741 -5.96 17.25 -25.92
CA LYS A 741 -5.01 17.38 -24.81
C LYS A 741 -3.57 17.05 -25.19
N LYS A 742 -3.39 16.17 -26.19
CA LYS A 742 -2.07 15.86 -26.77
C LYS A 742 -1.51 17.07 -27.55
N LEU A 743 -2.33 17.71 -28.37
CA LEU A 743 -1.93 18.90 -29.13
C LEU A 743 -1.68 20.11 -28.23
N GLU A 744 -2.48 20.33 -27.18
CA GLU A 744 -2.30 21.42 -26.21
C GLU A 744 -1.00 21.29 -25.39
N ARG A 745 -0.42 20.09 -25.28
CA ARG A 745 0.87 19.85 -24.62
C ARG A 745 2.10 20.09 -25.49
N LEU A 746 1.93 20.24 -26.80
CA LEU A 746 3.01 20.50 -27.73
C LEU A 746 3.27 22.01 -27.80
N ALA A 747 4.47 22.44 -27.42
CA ALA A 747 4.86 23.87 -27.38
C ALA A 747 4.72 24.62 -28.72
N ASN A 748 4.66 23.89 -29.86
CA ASN A 748 4.53 24.43 -31.22
C ASN A 748 3.38 23.75 -31.98
N ALA A 749 2.22 23.54 -31.34
CA ALA A 749 1.09 22.95 -32.02
C ALA A 749 0.53 23.90 -33.09
N ASP A 750 0.31 23.36 -34.28
CA ASP A 750 -0.33 24.12 -35.40
C ASP A 750 -1.73 24.59 -35.00
N ALA A 751 -2.00 25.88 -35.17
CA ALA A 751 -3.29 26.49 -34.83
C ALA A 751 -4.46 25.84 -35.59
N ALA A 752 -4.25 25.42 -36.84
CA ALA A 752 -5.24 24.71 -37.65
C ALA A 752 -5.54 23.31 -37.09
N ALA A 753 -4.51 22.57 -36.63
CA ALA A 753 -4.67 21.27 -36.00
C ALA A 753 -5.41 21.37 -34.65
N LEU A 754 -5.13 22.39 -33.83
CA LEU A 754 -5.85 22.69 -32.61
C LEU A 754 -7.32 23.03 -32.83
N ALA A 755 -7.62 23.87 -33.85
CA ALA A 755 -8.99 24.20 -34.23
C ALA A 755 -9.77 22.96 -34.70
N ALA A 756 -9.16 22.10 -35.53
CA ALA A 756 -9.76 20.85 -35.97
C ALA A 756 -10.04 19.89 -34.83
N ALA A 757 -9.12 19.76 -33.88
CA ALA A 757 -9.31 18.90 -32.70
C ALA A 757 -10.44 19.40 -31.76
N ARG A 758 -10.59 20.74 -31.62
CA ARG A 758 -11.69 21.34 -30.85
C ARG A 758 -13.04 21.14 -31.55
N ALA A 759 -13.08 21.28 -32.87
CA ALA A 759 -14.28 21.01 -33.66
C ALA A 759 -14.72 19.54 -33.56
N ARG A 760 -13.77 18.61 -33.61
CA ARG A 760 -14.03 17.18 -33.43
C ARG A 760 -14.58 16.87 -32.03
N LEU A 761 -14.04 17.49 -30.99
CA LEU A 761 -14.53 17.33 -29.63
C LEU A 761 -15.96 17.81 -29.48
N SER A 762 -16.25 19.02 -29.97
CA SER A 762 -17.60 19.62 -29.98
C SER A 762 -18.64 18.79 -30.76
N ALA A 763 -18.23 18.18 -31.88
CA ALA A 763 -19.09 17.27 -32.64
C ALA A 763 -19.39 15.97 -31.85
N ALA A 764 -18.40 15.37 -31.17
CA ALA A 764 -18.57 14.17 -30.37
C ALA A 764 -19.45 14.44 -29.13
N GLU A 765 -19.35 15.63 -28.52
CA GLU A 765 -20.20 16.03 -27.39
C GLU A 765 -21.67 16.21 -27.81
N ARG A 766 -21.91 16.83 -28.95
CA ARG A 766 -23.27 16.96 -29.50
C ARG A 766 -23.89 15.63 -29.84
N ALA A 767 -23.17 14.75 -30.53
CA ALA A 767 -23.67 13.42 -30.90
C ALA A 767 -24.04 12.57 -29.68
N LEU A 768 -23.29 12.68 -28.56
CA LEU A 768 -23.62 11.99 -27.30
C LEU A 768 -24.85 12.61 -26.63
N THR A 769 -25.03 13.94 -26.71
CA THR A 769 -26.17 14.63 -26.12
C THR A 769 -27.45 14.32 -26.87
N GLU A 770 -27.42 14.34 -28.21
CA GLU A 770 -28.55 14.00 -29.08
C GLU A 770 -29.02 12.56 -28.88
N HIS A 771 -28.09 11.62 -28.73
CA HIS A 771 -28.42 10.22 -28.47
C HIS A 771 -28.93 9.96 -27.02
N GLY A 772 -28.61 10.84 -26.07
CA GLY A 772 -29.06 10.73 -24.68
C GLY A 772 -30.45 11.38 -24.41
N THR A 773 -31.02 12.06 -25.40
CA THR A 773 -32.36 12.67 -25.37
C THR A 773 -33.45 11.87 -26.10
N GLU A 774 -33.07 10.82 -26.82
CA GLU A 774 -33.95 9.76 -27.33
C GLU A 774 -33.97 8.56 -26.35
#